data_39e656f7cbf3cc5a1a8b1d5095bd9a6c
#
_entry.id   39e656f7cbf3cc5a1a8b1d5095bd9a6c
#
_cell.length_a   1.000
_cell.length_b   1.000
_cell.length_c   1.000
_cell.angle_alpha   90.00
_cell.angle_beta   90.00
_cell.angle_gamma   90.00
#
_symmetry.space_group_name_H-M   'P 1'
#
loop_
_entity.id
_entity.type
_entity.pdbx_description
1 polymer ?
#
loop_
_entity_poly.entity_id
_entity_poly.type
_entity_poly.pdbx_seq_one_letter_code
_entity_poly.pdbx_strand_id
1 'polypeptide(L)'
;MQLNMKSKYENLKIIYNRSKFGWYWAPFFIAFWFLLFYLVVIPSFHDFPETLTIENESTQPGRFIGERAENTLLRLSKIGPKVVGSAANEQVARDFLLTEVSKIRAEARLDLYEIDVDVQISSGNYILWEMVNMYQSIQNVVVKLKPRFSNSTASLLINSHYDSVPGSSGAGDAGIMIVIMLETLRVISKYDTPLTHSIVFLFNGAEENPLQGSHAFITQHKWASMVDVKFSFIANWLIYYGAHIVHPYASTIGEELFQKGFIPSETDYRIFRDFGNIPGLDMAHISNGYVYHTKYDRFNLIPRRTYQLTGDNILALTKALANAPEMEDPAKHAEGHTIFFDVLGWFMVYYSKSTSLIINIVVCLMAIIAILAYIWNMAHQTGMFRRRIFAKFGILLSIQLAADILALLLPIAIGSFLDAVGLSMSWFSQTWMVFGLYFCPIFFVLGILPAIYLSRTKEHGLPLGYAIQLIMHAHCLILTVITIIMICFSVRSAFVVMISIGFYTTSVILNISTCFHKRTFLWLIPHIICQILPFLFYTYILYAFFVIFIPMQGRDGAGQNPELLIVGFMTLITLLFAPFLVPLLCLFRKSKIIISLFGIICVIFIILAATPVGFPYVEKEAPQRFFAHTTRTFHNGDPAMTVRRADSGFYVVPVDRRPDSIDEVFESLNLTKAGKEDCATEVMCGYPIYSSRWLGWRKQSFWVEGPEPVKGGWPTMKILSKQRTSSTNILFTIEVSGPDHMGLFIQPLEDSKLVDWSFDREGLQSSFKPPYFVSFSYALDPTPLRFNLEFERSSSEWSGSTFDLAVIGHKVHHDISHTDEFREFLLSFPNWVHVSAWTSSYESWRL
;
A
#
# COMPACT_ATOMS: atom_id res chain seq x y z
N MET A 1 -26.96 23.94 -55.11
CA MET A 1 -26.64 23.63 -53.72
C MET A 1 -25.33 22.85 -53.56
N GLN A 2 -25.08 21.79 -54.35
CA GLN A 2 -23.85 20.99 -54.31
C GLN A 2 -22.57 21.78 -54.71
N LEU A 3 -22.59 22.67 -55.69
CA LEU A 3 -21.44 23.51 -56.09
C LEU A 3 -21.07 24.51 -54.99
N ASN A 4 -22.03 25.09 -54.28
CA ASN A 4 -21.78 26.04 -53.20
C ASN A 4 -21.22 25.36 -51.95
N MET A 5 -21.60 24.10 -51.73
CA MET A 5 -21.06 23.27 -50.62
C MET A 5 -19.62 22.81 -50.90
N LYS A 6 -19.29 22.49 -52.14
CA LYS A 6 -17.96 22.10 -52.56
C LYS A 6 -16.95 23.25 -52.45
N SER A 7 -17.35 24.46 -52.88
CA SER A 7 -16.55 25.68 -52.72
C SER A 7 -16.31 26.05 -51.27
N LYS A 8 -17.34 25.96 -50.42
CA LYS A 8 -17.23 26.20 -48.95
C LYS A 8 -16.29 25.20 -48.29
N TYR A 9 -16.33 23.94 -48.71
CA TYR A 9 -15.44 22.89 -48.22
C TYR A 9 -13.97 23.13 -48.62
N GLU A 10 -13.69 23.45 -49.87
CA GLU A 10 -12.33 23.75 -50.34
C GLU A 10 -11.76 24.99 -49.65
N ASN A 11 -12.55 26.03 -49.40
CA ASN A 11 -12.14 27.20 -48.62
C ASN A 11 -11.83 26.86 -47.16
N LEU A 12 -12.64 26.05 -46.49
CA LEU A 12 -12.37 25.58 -45.15
C LEU A 12 -11.10 24.72 -45.09
N LYS A 13 -10.90 23.83 -46.04
CA LYS A 13 -9.72 23.01 -46.16
C LYS A 13 -8.45 23.87 -46.34
N ILE A 14 -8.51 24.91 -47.16
CA ILE A 14 -7.38 25.85 -47.32
C ILE A 14 -7.10 26.59 -46.04
N ILE A 15 -8.10 27.09 -45.33
CA ILE A 15 -7.97 27.81 -44.05
C ILE A 15 -7.33 26.89 -42.99
N TYR A 16 -7.86 25.69 -42.79
CA TYR A 16 -7.36 24.76 -41.76
C TYR A 16 -6.01 24.13 -42.07
N ASN A 17 -5.69 23.84 -43.37
CA ASN A 17 -4.41 23.29 -43.75
C ASN A 17 -3.26 24.32 -43.78
N ARG A 18 -3.57 25.61 -43.97
CA ARG A 18 -2.59 26.71 -43.88
C ARG A 18 -2.26 27.10 -42.44
N SER A 19 -3.11 26.72 -41.50
CA SER A 19 -3.04 27.16 -40.10
C SER A 19 -2.34 26.10 -39.21
N LYS A 20 -1.02 26.02 -39.27
CA LYS A 20 -0.22 25.33 -38.29
C LYS A 20 0.61 26.33 -37.52
N PHE A 21 0.66 26.16 -36.20
CA PHE A 21 1.57 26.94 -35.34
C PHE A 21 3.04 26.68 -35.73
N GLY A 22 3.86 27.68 -35.54
CA GLY A 22 5.32 27.50 -35.67
C GLY A 22 5.80 26.40 -34.72
N TRP A 23 6.78 25.61 -35.14
CA TRP A 23 7.32 24.51 -34.29
C TRP A 23 7.90 25.03 -32.97
N TYR A 24 8.39 26.27 -32.94
CA TYR A 24 8.96 26.93 -31.78
C TYR A 24 7.94 27.22 -30.67
N TRP A 25 6.63 27.11 -30.93
CA TRP A 25 5.60 27.23 -29.89
C TRP A 25 5.34 25.89 -29.15
N ALA A 26 5.78 24.75 -29.72
CA ALA A 26 5.57 23.45 -29.07
C ALA A 26 6.29 23.31 -27.71
N PRO A 27 7.55 23.78 -27.55
CA PRO A 27 8.17 23.78 -26.22
C PRO A 27 7.38 24.57 -25.17
N PHE A 28 6.80 25.73 -25.54
CA PHE A 28 5.98 26.51 -24.63
C PHE A 28 4.68 25.78 -24.25
N PHE A 29 4.06 25.11 -25.21
CA PHE A 29 2.87 24.29 -24.95
C PHE A 29 3.19 23.12 -24.00
N ILE A 30 4.30 22.44 -24.20
CA ILE A 30 4.75 21.36 -23.33
C ILE A 30 5.13 21.92 -21.96
N ALA A 31 5.92 22.99 -21.92
CA ALA A 31 6.34 23.64 -20.68
C ALA A 31 5.17 24.13 -19.83
N PHE A 32 4.07 24.59 -20.45
CA PHE A 32 2.86 25.00 -19.73
C PHE A 32 2.31 23.86 -18.83
N TRP A 33 2.23 22.62 -19.34
CA TRP A 33 1.75 21.48 -18.57
C TRP A 33 2.71 21.06 -17.48
N PHE A 34 4.03 21.08 -17.75
CA PHE A 34 5.04 20.85 -16.73
C PHE A 34 4.99 21.91 -15.65
N LEU A 35 4.82 23.16 -16.03
CA LEU A 35 4.73 24.28 -15.09
C LEU A 35 3.51 24.14 -14.17
N LEU A 36 2.36 23.74 -14.71
CA LEU A 36 1.18 23.43 -13.91
C LEU A 36 1.46 22.32 -12.88
N PHE A 37 2.15 21.25 -13.29
CA PHE A 37 2.53 20.18 -12.38
C PHE A 37 3.42 20.70 -11.25
N TYR A 38 4.51 21.40 -11.58
CA TYR A 38 5.47 21.89 -10.59
C TYR A 38 4.96 23.03 -9.71
N LEU A 39 4.10 23.89 -10.21
CA LEU A 39 3.58 25.04 -9.44
C LEU A 39 2.29 24.74 -8.68
N VAL A 40 1.56 23.69 -9.05
CA VAL A 40 0.28 23.37 -8.40
C VAL A 40 0.34 22.03 -7.70
N VAL A 41 0.68 20.94 -8.43
CA VAL A 41 0.58 19.58 -7.86
C VAL A 41 1.60 19.37 -6.74
N ILE A 42 2.88 19.68 -7.00
CA ILE A 42 3.93 19.48 -6.00
C ILE A 42 3.69 20.32 -4.74
N PRO A 43 3.41 21.66 -4.82
CA PRO A 43 3.09 22.43 -3.63
C PRO A 43 1.85 21.94 -2.90
N SER A 44 0.76 21.59 -3.62
CA SER A 44 -0.46 21.10 -2.96
C SER A 44 -0.24 19.80 -2.18
N PHE A 45 0.66 18.93 -2.65
CA PHE A 45 1.00 17.68 -1.95
C PHE A 45 1.85 17.93 -0.70
N HIS A 46 2.60 19.04 -0.63
CA HIS A 46 3.51 19.40 0.47
C HIS A 46 3.03 20.61 1.28
N ASP A 47 1.78 21.06 1.08
CA ASP A 47 1.20 22.19 1.81
C ASP A 47 0.74 21.75 3.21
N PHE A 48 1.69 21.74 4.15
CA PHE A 48 1.45 21.37 5.53
C PHE A 48 1.32 22.61 6.40
N PRO A 49 0.41 22.60 7.42
CA PRO A 49 0.23 23.73 8.33
C PRO A 49 1.48 24.02 9.16
N GLU A 50 1.64 25.26 9.60
CA GLU A 50 2.68 25.61 10.55
C GLU A 50 2.46 24.92 11.89
N THR A 51 3.57 24.45 12.50
CA THR A 51 3.51 23.75 13.78
C THR A 51 3.25 24.73 14.91
N LEU A 52 2.17 24.51 15.66
CA LEU A 52 1.88 25.27 16.88
C LEU A 52 2.86 24.91 17.99
N THR A 53 3.38 25.96 18.66
CA THR A 53 4.28 25.82 19.81
C THR A 53 3.49 25.70 21.12
N ILE A 54 4.15 25.26 22.19
CA ILE A 54 3.54 25.15 23.53
C ILE A 54 3.06 26.53 24.01
N GLU A 55 3.73 27.63 23.63
CA GLU A 55 3.32 28.98 23.94
C GLU A 55 1.97 29.37 23.33
N ASN A 56 1.62 28.77 22.18
CA ASN A 56 0.35 29.04 21.50
C ASN A 56 -0.86 28.43 22.27
N GLU A 57 -0.67 27.53 23.23
CA GLU A 57 -1.78 26.90 23.97
C GLU A 57 -2.66 27.92 24.67
N SER A 58 -2.04 28.99 25.25
CA SER A 58 -2.79 30.05 25.93
C SER A 58 -3.59 30.94 24.99
N THR A 59 -3.12 31.15 23.76
CA THR A 59 -3.76 32.01 22.76
C THR A 59 -4.70 31.26 21.84
N GLN A 60 -4.53 29.96 21.70
CA GLN A 60 -5.32 29.06 20.84
C GLN A 60 -5.79 27.83 21.63
N PRO A 61 -6.63 27.98 22.66
CA PRO A 61 -7.07 26.86 23.48
C PRO A 61 -7.88 25.83 22.64
N GLY A 62 -7.71 24.56 22.97
CA GLY A 62 -8.43 23.46 22.28
C GLY A 62 -7.89 23.09 20.90
N ARG A 63 -6.74 23.67 20.47
CA ARG A 63 -6.01 23.25 19.28
C ARG A 63 -5.00 22.17 19.63
N PHE A 64 -4.63 21.38 18.64
CA PHE A 64 -3.54 20.42 18.73
C PHE A 64 -2.18 21.15 18.79
N ILE A 65 -1.27 20.77 19.70
CA ILE A 65 0.05 21.39 19.85
C ILE A 65 1.13 20.46 19.30
N GLY A 66 1.53 20.70 18.05
CA GLY A 66 2.48 19.85 17.32
C GLY A 66 3.86 19.76 17.99
N GLU A 67 4.37 20.85 18.56
CA GLU A 67 5.65 20.86 19.28
C GLU A 67 5.64 19.94 20.51
N ARG A 68 4.53 19.86 21.23
CA ARG A 68 4.44 18.95 22.40
C ARG A 68 4.45 17.49 21.98
N ALA A 69 3.73 17.14 20.88
CA ALA A 69 3.78 15.82 20.30
C ALA A 69 5.19 15.46 19.82
N GLU A 70 5.86 16.36 19.11
CA GLU A 70 7.26 16.22 18.68
C GLU A 70 8.21 15.93 19.86
N ASN A 71 8.15 16.73 20.92
CA ASN A 71 8.96 16.55 22.14
C ASN A 71 8.66 15.22 22.85
N THR A 72 7.44 14.74 22.78
CA THR A 72 7.05 13.44 23.35
C THR A 72 7.60 12.29 22.51
N LEU A 73 7.56 12.40 21.17
CA LEU A 73 8.16 11.39 20.29
C LEU A 73 9.69 11.32 20.45
N LEU A 74 10.36 12.46 20.61
CA LEU A 74 11.81 12.49 20.87
C LEU A 74 12.17 11.64 22.11
N ARG A 75 11.35 11.71 23.18
CA ARG A 75 11.55 10.90 24.40
C ARG A 75 11.23 9.42 24.19
N LEU A 76 10.12 9.11 23.49
CA LEU A 76 9.73 7.73 23.19
C LEU A 76 10.78 7.05 22.29
N SER A 77 11.30 7.75 21.29
CA SER A 77 12.30 7.23 20.34
C SER A 77 13.65 6.90 21.00
N LYS A 78 13.98 7.55 22.13
CA LYS A 78 15.20 7.27 22.89
C LYS A 78 15.20 5.88 23.58
N ILE A 79 14.04 5.24 23.70
CA ILE A 79 13.94 3.88 24.22
C ILE A 79 14.64 2.89 23.25
N GLY A 80 14.68 3.23 21.96
CA GLY A 80 15.19 2.36 20.91
C GLY A 80 14.14 1.38 20.39
N PRO A 81 14.58 0.23 19.83
CA PRO A 81 13.66 -0.81 19.34
C PRO A 81 12.82 -1.38 20.50
N LYS A 82 11.51 -1.48 20.25
CA LYS A 82 10.49 -1.93 21.20
C LYS A 82 9.84 -3.21 20.71
N VAL A 83 10.65 -4.24 20.55
CA VAL A 83 10.19 -5.54 20.04
C VAL A 83 9.40 -6.28 21.12
N VAL A 84 8.32 -6.94 20.76
CA VAL A 84 7.53 -7.80 21.67
C VAL A 84 8.45 -8.79 22.40
N GLY A 85 8.24 -8.98 23.70
CA GLY A 85 9.10 -9.81 24.54
C GLY A 85 10.32 -9.08 25.10
N SER A 86 10.71 -7.93 24.57
CA SER A 86 11.83 -7.14 25.11
C SER A 86 11.41 -6.32 26.32
N ALA A 87 12.34 -6.10 27.27
CA ALA A 87 12.11 -5.17 28.37
C ALA A 87 11.82 -3.74 27.90
N ALA A 88 12.33 -3.35 26.74
CA ALA A 88 12.08 -2.05 26.12
C ALA A 88 10.58 -1.86 25.79
N ASN A 89 9.93 -2.89 25.25
CA ASN A 89 8.50 -2.89 24.96
C ASN A 89 7.66 -3.08 26.23
N GLU A 90 7.90 -4.21 26.94
CA GLU A 90 7.03 -4.72 27.99
C GLU A 90 7.09 -3.91 29.28
N GLN A 91 8.17 -3.18 29.51
CA GLN A 91 8.37 -2.38 30.73
C GLN A 91 8.56 -0.90 30.40
N VAL A 92 9.63 -0.56 29.69
CA VAL A 92 10.05 0.85 29.54
C VAL A 92 9.03 1.67 28.74
N ALA A 93 8.57 1.17 27.59
CA ALA A 93 7.59 1.88 26.77
C ALA A 93 6.20 1.91 27.43
N ARG A 94 5.76 0.80 28.02
CA ARG A 94 4.52 0.75 28.82
C ARG A 94 4.54 1.81 29.93
N ASP A 95 5.60 1.84 30.74
CA ASP A 95 5.72 2.75 31.89
C ASP A 95 5.84 4.21 31.45
N PHE A 96 6.48 4.44 30.29
CA PHE A 96 6.48 5.75 29.65
C PHE A 96 5.04 6.22 29.32
N LEU A 97 4.23 5.37 28.69
CA LEU A 97 2.84 5.68 28.36
C LEU A 97 2.01 5.96 29.61
N LEU A 98 2.11 5.11 30.64
CA LEU A 98 1.39 5.30 31.91
C LEU A 98 1.78 6.62 32.59
N THR A 99 3.07 6.99 32.51
CA THR A 99 3.57 8.27 33.03
C THR A 99 2.96 9.46 32.27
N GLU A 100 2.94 9.42 30.93
CA GLU A 100 2.34 10.52 30.13
C GLU A 100 0.83 10.61 30.36
N VAL A 101 0.11 9.49 30.42
CA VAL A 101 -1.32 9.46 30.72
C VAL A 101 -1.60 10.01 32.14
N SER A 102 -0.76 9.71 33.12
CA SER A 102 -0.87 10.25 34.46
C SER A 102 -0.73 11.78 34.48
N LYS A 103 0.20 12.36 33.71
CA LYS A 103 0.34 13.81 33.54
C LYS A 103 -0.90 14.42 32.91
N ILE A 104 -1.43 13.79 31.85
CA ILE A 104 -2.65 14.25 31.19
C ILE A 104 -3.84 14.24 32.16
N ARG A 105 -3.99 13.17 32.97
CA ARG A 105 -5.04 13.06 33.95
C ARG A 105 -4.96 14.16 35.03
N ALA A 106 -3.76 14.57 35.40
CA ALA A 106 -3.56 15.65 36.38
C ALA A 106 -3.98 17.04 35.84
N GLU A 107 -3.94 17.22 34.52
CA GLU A 107 -4.33 18.47 33.85
C GLU A 107 -5.79 18.48 33.36
N ALA A 108 -6.46 17.33 33.39
CA ALA A 108 -7.79 17.14 32.82
C ALA A 108 -8.91 17.78 33.65
N ARG A 109 -10.01 18.12 33.00
CA ARG A 109 -11.29 18.57 33.60
C ARG A 109 -12.03 17.37 34.21
N LEU A 110 -11.53 16.89 35.37
CA LEU A 110 -12.13 15.76 36.08
C LEU A 110 -13.53 16.03 36.63
N ASP A 111 -13.98 17.28 36.61
CA ASP A 111 -15.38 17.67 36.85
C ASP A 111 -16.30 17.28 35.66
N LEU A 112 -15.78 17.25 34.43
CA LEU A 112 -16.51 16.91 33.21
C LEU A 112 -16.25 15.48 32.72
N TYR A 113 -15.08 14.95 32.99
CA TYR A 113 -14.61 13.67 32.46
C TYR A 113 -14.11 12.73 33.55
N GLU A 114 -14.24 11.45 33.30
CA GLU A 114 -13.58 10.36 34.02
C GLU A 114 -12.54 9.71 33.11
N ILE A 115 -11.33 9.51 33.63
CA ILE A 115 -10.24 8.87 32.87
C ILE A 115 -9.87 7.57 33.60
N ASP A 116 -10.21 6.47 32.98
CA ASP A 116 -9.85 5.13 33.43
C ASP A 116 -8.66 4.59 32.64
N VAL A 117 -7.74 3.91 33.32
CA VAL A 117 -6.56 3.31 32.71
C VAL A 117 -6.52 1.82 33.06
N ASP A 118 -6.28 0.98 32.09
CA ASP A 118 -6.09 -0.46 32.25
C ASP A 118 -4.86 -0.94 31.50
N VAL A 119 -4.12 -1.87 32.07
CA VAL A 119 -3.04 -2.59 31.41
C VAL A 119 -3.54 -4.00 31.18
N GLN A 120 -3.96 -4.28 29.97
CA GLN A 120 -4.38 -5.61 29.58
C GLN A 120 -3.17 -6.51 29.39
N ILE A 121 -3.21 -7.71 30.00
CA ILE A 121 -2.29 -8.82 29.73
C ILE A 121 -3.14 -9.98 29.23
N SER A 122 -2.81 -10.51 28.05
CA SER A 122 -3.66 -11.48 27.37
C SER A 122 -2.88 -12.56 26.65
N SER A 123 -3.52 -13.73 26.51
CA SER A 123 -3.03 -14.86 25.74
C SER A 123 -4.16 -15.38 24.84
N GLY A 124 -3.82 -15.85 23.65
CA GLY A 124 -4.82 -16.33 22.69
C GLY A 124 -4.24 -16.89 21.40
N ASN A 125 -5.13 -17.30 20.51
CA ASN A 125 -4.75 -17.72 19.17
C ASN A 125 -5.87 -17.38 18.18
N TYR A 126 -5.51 -17.26 16.91
CA TYR A 126 -6.41 -16.99 15.80
C TYR A 126 -5.71 -17.26 14.46
N ILE A 127 -6.49 -17.33 13.38
CA ILE A 127 -5.94 -17.56 12.04
C ILE A 127 -5.83 -16.23 11.29
N LEU A 128 -4.64 -15.99 10.75
CA LEU A 128 -4.36 -14.86 9.86
C LEU A 128 -3.26 -15.28 8.87
N TRP A 129 -3.38 -14.89 7.59
CA TRP A 129 -2.41 -15.16 6.53
C TRP A 129 -2.03 -16.63 6.36
N GLU A 130 -3.02 -17.51 6.42
CA GLU A 130 -2.84 -18.97 6.30
C GLU A 130 -1.87 -19.55 7.36
N MET A 131 -1.78 -18.92 8.52
CA MET A 131 -1.06 -19.43 9.68
C MET A 131 -1.85 -19.24 10.97
N VAL A 132 -1.61 -20.10 11.95
CA VAL A 132 -2.11 -19.92 13.31
C VAL A 132 -1.18 -18.91 14.00
N ASN A 133 -1.74 -17.81 14.47
CA ASN A 133 -1.04 -16.84 15.32
C ASN A 133 -1.38 -17.15 16.78
N MET A 134 -0.38 -17.45 17.57
CA MET A 134 -0.52 -17.72 18.99
C MET A 134 0.34 -16.75 19.79
N TYR A 135 -0.24 -16.19 20.83
CA TYR A 135 0.45 -15.24 21.69
C TYR A 135 0.20 -15.53 23.18
N GLN A 136 1.16 -15.17 24.01
CA GLN A 136 1.11 -15.38 25.45
C GLN A 136 1.56 -14.15 26.20
N SER A 137 0.71 -13.69 27.13
CA SER A 137 0.99 -12.59 28.07
C SER A 137 1.38 -11.27 27.39
N ILE A 138 0.93 -10.99 26.16
CA ILE A 138 1.17 -9.71 25.49
C ILE A 138 0.42 -8.58 26.20
N GLN A 139 0.89 -7.34 26.03
CA GLN A 139 0.38 -6.20 26.79
C GLN A 139 -0.21 -5.11 25.88
N ASN A 140 -1.31 -4.51 26.35
CA ASN A 140 -1.86 -3.29 25.81
C ASN A 140 -2.06 -2.26 26.93
N VAL A 141 -1.85 -0.98 26.64
CA VAL A 141 -2.27 0.11 27.54
C VAL A 141 -3.56 0.69 26.97
N VAL A 142 -4.63 0.65 27.75
CA VAL A 142 -5.96 1.09 27.34
C VAL A 142 -6.41 2.23 28.24
N VAL A 143 -6.82 3.36 27.61
CA VAL A 143 -7.29 4.54 28.35
C VAL A 143 -8.69 4.87 27.88
N LYS A 144 -9.65 4.93 28.82
CA LYS A 144 -11.04 5.33 28.54
C LYS A 144 -11.31 6.73 29.07
N LEU A 145 -11.68 7.63 28.18
CA LEU A 145 -12.18 8.97 28.50
C LEU A 145 -13.70 8.95 28.44
N LYS A 146 -14.36 9.05 29.59
CA LYS A 146 -15.82 8.99 29.73
C LYS A 146 -16.37 10.34 30.14
N PRO A 147 -17.33 10.92 29.41
CA PRO A 147 -18.07 12.10 29.85
C PRO A 147 -18.97 11.76 31.08
N ARG A 148 -18.89 12.56 32.16
CA ARG A 148 -19.62 12.26 33.42
C ARG A 148 -21.13 12.37 33.30
N PHE A 149 -21.61 13.21 32.41
CA PHE A 149 -23.03 13.54 32.29
C PHE A 149 -23.68 12.93 31.04
N SER A 150 -22.97 12.06 30.34
CA SER A 150 -23.52 11.32 29.19
C SER A 150 -24.15 10.00 29.61
N ASN A 151 -25.34 9.71 29.05
CA ASN A 151 -26.01 8.42 29.19
C ASN A 151 -25.67 7.43 28.07
N SER A 152 -24.83 7.84 27.14
CA SER A 152 -24.44 6.98 26.02
C SER A 152 -23.59 5.80 26.48
N THR A 153 -23.90 4.63 25.94
CA THR A 153 -23.12 3.40 26.13
C THR A 153 -22.09 3.22 25.03
N ALA A 154 -22.23 3.91 23.89
CA ALA A 154 -21.35 3.84 22.76
C ALA A 154 -19.96 4.44 23.05
N SER A 155 -18.93 3.85 22.48
CA SER A 155 -17.56 4.34 22.60
C SER A 155 -16.87 4.38 21.24
N LEU A 156 -16.15 5.47 20.97
CA LEU A 156 -15.24 5.59 19.84
C LEU A 156 -13.88 4.93 20.19
N LEU A 157 -13.39 4.00 19.37
CA LEU A 157 -12.07 3.42 19.52
C LEU A 157 -11.06 4.19 18.67
N ILE A 158 -9.95 4.61 19.28
CA ILE A 158 -8.76 5.18 18.60
C ILE A 158 -7.59 4.28 18.94
N ASN A 159 -6.93 3.72 17.91
CA ASN A 159 -5.87 2.75 18.07
C ASN A 159 -4.61 3.14 17.31
N SER A 160 -3.47 2.83 17.91
CA SER A 160 -2.16 2.72 17.27
C SER A 160 -1.24 1.88 18.15
N HIS A 161 -0.05 1.50 17.62
CA HIS A 161 0.87 0.63 18.33
C HIS A 161 2.17 1.34 18.74
N TYR A 162 2.75 0.89 19.86
CA TYR A 162 4.01 1.41 20.39
C TYR A 162 5.18 0.43 20.23
N ASP A 163 4.90 -0.85 19.94
CA ASP A 163 5.93 -1.81 19.57
C ASP A 163 6.56 -1.46 18.22
N SER A 164 7.66 -2.11 17.90
CA SER A 164 8.39 -1.89 16.64
C SER A 164 9.09 -3.15 16.17
N VAL A 165 9.38 -3.23 14.88
CA VAL A 165 10.20 -4.32 14.32
C VAL A 165 11.64 -4.33 14.90
N PRO A 166 12.35 -5.46 14.84
CA PRO A 166 13.75 -5.55 15.23
C PRO A 166 14.62 -4.51 14.53
N GLY A 167 15.45 -3.81 15.31
CA GLY A 167 16.40 -2.82 14.82
C GLY A 167 15.82 -1.44 14.48
N SER A 168 14.50 -1.26 14.44
CA SER A 168 13.83 0.04 14.25
C SER A 168 13.47 0.70 15.59
N SER A 169 13.63 2.03 15.66
CA SER A 169 13.09 2.78 16.82
C SER A 169 11.57 2.95 16.76
N GLY A 170 10.93 2.64 15.60
CA GLY A 170 9.51 2.80 15.38
C GLY A 170 9.05 4.26 15.55
N ALA A 171 9.80 5.22 15.04
CA ALA A 171 9.43 6.63 15.18
C ALA A 171 8.30 7.01 14.21
N GLY A 172 8.42 6.60 12.95
CA GLY A 172 7.38 6.75 11.95
C GLY A 172 6.30 5.68 12.07
N ASP A 173 6.72 4.45 12.41
CA ASP A 173 5.88 3.25 12.50
C ASP A 173 5.90 2.67 13.93
N ALA A 174 4.94 3.00 14.84
CA ALA A 174 3.95 4.07 14.67
C ALA A 174 4.03 5.07 15.85
N GLY A 175 5.26 5.32 16.34
CA GLY A 175 5.51 6.22 17.47
C GLY A 175 4.89 7.61 17.31
N ILE A 176 4.89 8.17 16.08
CA ILE A 176 4.24 9.45 15.80
C ILE A 176 2.73 9.39 16.08
N MET A 177 2.04 8.30 15.73
CA MET A 177 0.60 8.18 15.98
C MET A 177 0.31 8.02 17.48
N ILE A 178 1.18 7.32 18.22
CA ILE A 178 1.09 7.23 19.69
C ILE A 178 1.11 8.62 20.35
N VAL A 179 2.04 9.48 19.94
CA VAL A 179 2.13 10.82 20.55
C VAL A 179 1.01 11.75 20.09
N ILE A 180 0.47 11.54 18.89
CA ILE A 180 -0.72 12.22 18.42
C ILE A 180 -1.94 11.81 19.25
N MET A 181 -2.10 10.53 19.56
CA MET A 181 -3.16 10.02 20.45
C MET A 181 -3.04 10.62 21.87
N LEU A 182 -1.84 10.68 22.43
CA LEU A 182 -1.59 11.28 23.75
C LEU A 182 -1.95 12.78 23.76
N GLU A 183 -1.54 13.54 22.76
CA GLU A 183 -1.88 14.98 22.69
C GLU A 183 -3.37 15.19 22.40
N THR A 184 -4.00 14.34 21.60
CA THR A 184 -5.46 14.36 21.35
C THR A 184 -6.21 14.10 22.66
N LEU A 185 -5.82 13.09 23.44
CA LEU A 185 -6.38 12.82 24.75
C LEU A 185 -6.22 14.04 25.68
N ARG A 186 -5.04 14.70 25.68
CA ARG A 186 -4.77 15.90 26.47
C ARG A 186 -5.72 17.04 26.12
N VAL A 187 -5.83 17.35 24.84
CA VAL A 187 -6.69 18.44 24.35
C VAL A 187 -8.16 18.19 24.67
N ILE A 188 -8.64 16.97 24.40
CA ILE A 188 -10.06 16.63 24.61
C ILE A 188 -10.40 16.58 26.10
N SER A 189 -9.51 16.09 26.95
CA SER A 189 -9.75 16.02 28.40
C SER A 189 -9.82 17.39 29.09
N LYS A 190 -9.36 18.44 28.42
CA LYS A 190 -9.47 19.84 28.84
C LYS A 190 -10.65 20.59 28.22
N TYR A 191 -11.42 19.95 27.34
CA TYR A 191 -12.48 20.58 26.56
C TYR A 191 -13.69 20.92 27.44
N ASP A 192 -14.14 22.18 27.37
CA ASP A 192 -15.21 22.72 28.24
C ASP A 192 -16.61 22.19 27.88
N THR A 193 -16.83 21.76 26.64
CA THR A 193 -18.08 21.16 26.19
C THR A 193 -17.97 19.64 26.27
N PRO A 194 -18.72 18.97 27.17
CA PRO A 194 -18.65 17.52 27.28
C PRO A 194 -19.00 16.81 25.98
N LEU A 195 -18.30 15.72 25.70
CA LEU A 195 -18.60 14.85 24.58
C LEU A 195 -19.87 14.05 24.81
N THR A 196 -20.50 13.58 23.74
CA THR A 196 -21.69 12.71 23.81
C THR A 196 -21.27 11.28 24.12
N HIS A 197 -20.25 10.75 23.45
CA HIS A 197 -19.81 9.37 23.58
C HIS A 197 -18.47 9.28 24.27
N SER A 198 -18.19 8.12 24.88
CA SER A 198 -16.87 7.82 25.44
C SER A 198 -15.84 7.59 24.33
N ILE A 199 -14.56 7.80 24.64
CA ILE A 199 -13.45 7.46 23.75
C ILE A 199 -12.56 6.44 24.45
N VAL A 200 -12.22 5.37 23.75
CA VAL A 200 -11.24 4.38 24.17
C VAL A 200 -9.97 4.58 23.32
N PHE A 201 -8.85 4.89 23.95
CA PHE A 201 -7.54 4.96 23.36
C PHE A 201 -6.83 3.64 23.61
N LEU A 202 -6.57 2.87 22.57
CA LEU A 202 -5.82 1.62 22.62
C LEU A 202 -4.39 1.86 22.12
N PHE A 203 -3.45 1.86 23.05
CA PHE A 203 -2.02 1.82 22.76
C PHE A 203 -1.61 0.35 22.71
N ASN A 204 -1.56 -0.20 21.49
CA ASN A 204 -1.28 -1.59 21.22
C ASN A 204 0.22 -1.89 21.39
N GLY A 205 0.58 -2.95 22.09
CA GLY A 205 1.97 -3.33 22.33
C GLY A 205 2.44 -4.55 21.55
N ALA A 206 1.68 -5.04 20.57
CA ALA A 206 2.01 -6.20 19.76
C ALA A 206 1.29 -6.19 18.40
N GLU A 207 1.47 -5.13 17.63
CA GLU A 207 0.95 -5.03 16.25
C GLU A 207 1.91 -5.70 15.27
N GLU A 208 3.22 -5.45 15.41
CA GLU A 208 4.27 -5.95 14.52
C GLU A 208 4.43 -7.49 14.61
N ASN A 209 3.99 -8.07 15.69
CA ASN A 209 3.70 -9.49 15.78
C ASN A 209 2.26 -9.69 15.29
N PRO A 210 2.01 -10.35 14.18
CA PRO A 210 0.83 -10.26 13.32
C PRO A 210 -0.47 -9.81 14.02
N LEU A 211 -0.60 -8.52 14.38
CA LEU A 211 -1.79 -7.86 14.92
C LEU A 211 -2.32 -8.46 16.25
N GLN A 212 -1.41 -9.01 17.09
CA GLN A 212 -1.81 -9.77 18.30
C GLN A 212 -2.46 -8.90 19.36
N GLY A 213 -1.98 -7.66 19.55
CA GLY A 213 -2.52 -6.78 20.59
C GLY A 213 -3.94 -6.31 20.27
N SER A 214 -4.25 -6.00 19.03
CA SER A 214 -5.60 -5.66 18.60
C SER A 214 -6.57 -6.83 18.72
N HIS A 215 -6.12 -8.06 18.40
CA HIS A 215 -6.91 -9.28 18.61
C HIS A 215 -7.19 -9.51 20.11
N ALA A 216 -6.18 -9.38 20.95
CA ALA A 216 -6.35 -9.48 22.40
C ALA A 216 -7.35 -8.45 22.96
N PHE A 217 -7.30 -7.21 22.46
CA PHE A 217 -8.23 -6.18 22.86
C PHE A 217 -9.66 -6.54 22.47
N ILE A 218 -9.90 -6.77 21.19
CA ILE A 218 -11.27 -6.90 20.68
C ILE A 218 -11.99 -8.17 21.18
N THR A 219 -11.23 -9.23 21.45
CA THR A 219 -11.80 -10.53 21.87
C THR A 219 -11.88 -10.71 23.39
N GLN A 220 -11.07 -9.99 24.17
CA GLN A 220 -10.90 -10.31 25.60
C GLN A 220 -11.01 -9.10 26.54
N HIS A 221 -10.88 -7.86 26.02
CA HIS A 221 -10.88 -6.71 26.92
C HIS A 221 -12.33 -6.34 27.35
N LYS A 222 -12.51 -6.02 28.64
CA LYS A 222 -13.81 -5.66 29.23
C LYS A 222 -14.50 -4.47 28.55
N TRP A 223 -13.76 -3.55 27.92
CA TRP A 223 -14.31 -2.40 27.22
C TRP A 223 -14.55 -2.66 25.73
N ALA A 224 -14.11 -3.78 25.20
CA ALA A 224 -14.35 -4.13 23.80
C ALA A 224 -15.85 -4.27 23.48
N SER A 225 -16.64 -4.81 24.43
CA SER A 225 -18.11 -4.90 24.27
C SER A 225 -18.84 -3.57 24.29
N MET A 226 -18.18 -2.48 24.69
CA MET A 226 -18.73 -1.12 24.70
C MET A 226 -18.40 -0.37 23.40
N VAL A 227 -17.53 -0.91 22.59
CA VAL A 227 -17.24 -0.40 21.23
C VAL A 227 -18.34 -0.91 20.32
N ASP A 228 -19.51 -0.27 20.41
CA ASP A 228 -20.77 -0.75 19.82
C ASP A 228 -20.88 -0.44 18.31
N VAL A 229 -19.81 -0.53 17.57
CA VAL A 229 -19.84 -0.32 16.13
C VAL A 229 -19.59 -1.65 15.42
N LYS A 230 -20.67 -2.39 15.21
CA LYS A 230 -20.68 -3.66 14.47
C LYS A 230 -20.97 -3.40 13.00
N PHE A 231 -19.93 -3.32 12.11
CA PHE A 231 -20.13 -3.61 10.67
C PHE A 231 -18.86 -3.60 9.84
N SER A 232 -18.86 -4.38 8.78
CA SER A 232 -17.76 -4.81 7.92
C SER A 232 -17.47 -3.90 6.70
N PHE A 233 -17.86 -2.63 6.70
CA PHE A 233 -17.61 -1.70 5.58
C PHE A 233 -17.42 -0.27 6.07
N ILE A 234 -16.67 0.57 5.32
CA ILE A 234 -16.63 2.00 5.59
C ILE A 234 -18.04 2.55 5.43
N ALA A 235 -18.69 2.87 6.53
CA ALA A 235 -20.04 3.38 6.52
C ALA A 235 -20.08 4.81 5.95
N ASN A 236 -21.14 5.15 5.22
CA ASN A 236 -21.28 6.46 4.57
C ASN A 236 -21.08 7.64 5.53
N TRP A 237 -21.55 7.53 6.76
CA TRP A 237 -21.45 8.57 7.77
C TRP A 237 -19.99 8.81 8.24
N LEU A 238 -19.17 7.78 8.31
CA LEU A 238 -17.74 7.95 8.62
C LEU A 238 -17.02 8.79 7.57
N ILE A 239 -17.33 8.58 6.29
CA ILE A 239 -16.77 9.40 5.20
C ILE A 239 -17.32 10.83 5.26
N TYR A 240 -18.59 11.02 5.65
CA TYR A 240 -19.15 12.36 5.87
C TYR A 240 -18.33 13.14 6.89
N TYR A 241 -18.04 12.56 8.06
CA TYR A 241 -17.19 13.20 9.07
C TYR A 241 -15.73 13.31 8.62
N GLY A 242 -15.21 12.31 7.96
CA GLY A 242 -13.87 12.33 7.34
C GLY A 242 -13.71 13.42 6.27
N ALA A 243 -14.77 13.80 5.57
CA ALA A 243 -14.73 14.88 4.59
C ALA A 243 -14.64 16.29 5.22
N HIS A 244 -14.92 16.42 6.50
CA HIS A 244 -14.90 17.69 7.24
C HIS A 244 -13.62 17.89 8.06
N ILE A 245 -12.62 17.00 7.93
CA ILE A 245 -11.29 17.21 8.52
C ILE A 245 -10.56 18.37 7.84
N VAL A 246 -9.56 18.91 8.53
CA VAL A 246 -8.88 20.14 8.09
C VAL A 246 -8.14 19.97 6.77
N HIS A 247 -7.52 18.81 6.57
CA HIS A 247 -6.75 18.46 5.37
C HIS A 247 -7.14 17.06 4.88
N PRO A 248 -8.16 16.93 3.99
CA PRO A 248 -8.66 15.64 3.57
C PRO A 248 -7.76 15.00 2.50
N TYR A 249 -7.12 13.89 2.84
CA TYR A 249 -6.36 13.06 1.90
C TYR A 249 -6.96 11.66 1.91
N ALA A 250 -7.88 11.37 0.98
CA ALA A 250 -8.51 10.06 0.93
C ALA A 250 -9.11 9.77 -0.46
N SER A 251 -9.14 8.49 -0.85
CA SER A 251 -9.73 8.10 -2.13
C SER A 251 -10.29 6.69 -2.09
N THR A 252 -11.46 6.49 -2.71
CA THR A 252 -12.02 5.16 -2.99
C THR A 252 -11.06 4.27 -3.78
N ILE A 253 -10.16 4.85 -4.59
CA ILE A 253 -9.13 4.06 -5.31
C ILE A 253 -8.20 3.37 -4.29
N GLY A 254 -7.71 4.12 -3.29
CA GLY A 254 -6.85 3.57 -2.24
C GLY A 254 -7.56 2.46 -1.47
N GLU A 255 -8.82 2.67 -1.10
CA GLU A 255 -9.64 1.65 -0.44
C GLU A 255 -9.79 0.38 -1.28
N GLU A 256 -10.14 0.51 -2.59
CA GLU A 256 -10.31 -0.65 -3.47
C GLU A 256 -8.98 -1.39 -3.71
N LEU A 257 -7.84 -0.70 -3.82
CA LEU A 257 -6.52 -1.31 -3.94
C LEU A 257 -6.13 -2.09 -2.68
N PHE A 258 -6.44 -1.54 -1.51
CA PHE A 258 -6.20 -2.21 -0.24
C PHE A 258 -7.06 -3.49 -0.11
N GLN A 259 -8.37 -3.36 -0.37
CA GLN A 259 -9.31 -4.49 -0.32
C GLN A 259 -8.99 -5.60 -1.33
N LYS A 260 -8.35 -5.27 -2.45
CA LYS A 260 -7.93 -6.24 -3.49
C LYS A 260 -6.52 -6.81 -3.24
N GLY A 261 -5.85 -6.43 -2.16
CA GLY A 261 -4.53 -6.94 -1.80
C GLY A 261 -3.38 -6.42 -2.67
N PHE A 262 -3.56 -5.31 -3.40
CA PHE A 262 -2.46 -4.66 -4.12
C PHE A 262 -1.46 -3.98 -3.18
N ILE A 263 -1.90 -3.65 -1.97
CA ILE A 263 -1.03 -3.15 -0.90
C ILE A 263 -0.73 -4.35 0.00
N PRO A 264 0.49 -4.88 0.04
CA PRO A 264 0.85 -6.08 0.80
C PRO A 264 1.12 -5.73 2.27
N SER A 265 0.20 -5.01 2.88
CA SER A 265 0.27 -4.58 4.28
C SER A 265 -1.12 -4.68 4.89
N GLU A 266 -1.15 -5.00 6.16
CA GLU A 266 -2.37 -5.03 6.97
C GLU A 266 -2.14 -4.15 8.19
N THR A 267 -3.22 -3.68 8.80
CA THR A 267 -3.20 -2.89 10.02
C THR A 267 -4.14 -3.50 11.05
N ASP A 268 -4.09 -3.02 12.27
CA ASP A 268 -5.02 -3.41 13.34
C ASP A 268 -6.49 -3.29 12.94
N TYR A 269 -6.83 -2.41 11.99
CA TYR A 269 -8.18 -2.24 11.47
C TYR A 269 -8.76 -3.55 10.91
N ARG A 270 -7.92 -4.39 10.29
CA ARG A 270 -8.36 -5.70 9.82
C ARG A 270 -8.93 -6.55 10.95
N ILE A 271 -8.27 -6.56 12.10
CA ILE A 271 -8.70 -7.32 13.27
C ILE A 271 -10.02 -6.77 13.83
N PHE A 272 -10.15 -5.46 13.95
CA PHE A 272 -11.40 -4.84 14.41
C PHE A 272 -12.57 -5.10 13.47
N ARG A 273 -12.30 -5.14 12.15
CA ARG A 273 -13.29 -5.49 11.15
C ARG A 273 -13.67 -6.97 11.22
N ASP A 274 -12.68 -7.88 11.20
CA ASP A 274 -12.92 -9.32 11.01
C ASP A 274 -13.41 -10.02 12.29
N PHE A 275 -12.91 -9.62 13.46
CA PHE A 275 -13.26 -10.20 14.76
C PHE A 275 -14.25 -9.33 15.55
N GLY A 276 -14.19 -8.03 15.42
CA GLY A 276 -15.06 -7.09 16.12
C GLY A 276 -16.30 -6.67 15.32
N ASN A 277 -16.30 -6.85 13.99
CA ASN A 277 -17.29 -6.27 13.08
C ASN A 277 -17.46 -4.75 13.27
N ILE A 278 -16.38 -4.04 13.55
CA ILE A 278 -16.37 -2.60 13.82
C ILE A 278 -16.09 -1.85 12.51
N PRO A 279 -16.97 -0.91 12.07
CA PRO A 279 -16.64 0.00 10.99
C PRO A 279 -15.58 1.00 11.46
N GLY A 280 -14.70 1.43 10.54
CA GLY A 280 -13.65 2.35 10.90
C GLY A 280 -13.03 3.06 9.72
N LEU A 281 -12.11 3.96 10.04
CA LEU A 281 -11.22 4.63 9.11
C LEU A 281 -9.79 4.26 9.48
N ASP A 282 -9.03 3.83 8.49
CA ASP A 282 -7.59 3.57 8.63
C ASP A 282 -6.80 4.75 8.06
N MET A 283 -5.84 5.26 8.84
CA MET A 283 -5.04 6.43 8.50
C MET A 283 -3.56 6.11 8.64
N ALA A 284 -2.80 6.28 7.57
CA ALA A 284 -1.37 6.00 7.55
C ALA A 284 -0.57 7.12 6.88
N HIS A 285 0.66 7.32 7.32
CA HIS A 285 1.64 8.14 6.61
C HIS A 285 2.19 7.36 5.42
N ILE A 286 2.31 8.04 4.27
CA ILE A 286 2.72 7.40 3.01
C ILE A 286 4.08 7.87 2.50
N SER A 287 4.57 8.99 2.98
CA SER A 287 5.85 9.57 2.51
C SER A 287 7.05 8.86 3.11
N ASN A 288 8.14 8.81 2.33
CA ASN A 288 9.43 8.23 2.74
C ASN A 288 9.37 6.75 3.18
N GLY A 289 8.56 5.94 2.51
CA GLY A 289 8.44 4.50 2.78
C GLY A 289 9.74 3.69 2.64
N TYR A 290 10.82 4.30 2.13
CA TYR A 290 12.15 3.68 2.06
C TYR A 290 12.74 3.31 3.40
N VAL A 291 12.43 4.04 4.46
CA VAL A 291 12.97 3.82 5.81
C VAL A 291 12.07 2.96 6.69
N TYR A 292 10.84 2.71 6.25
CA TYR A 292 9.87 1.87 6.95
C TYR A 292 10.44 0.47 7.24
N HIS A 293 10.34 0.00 8.48
CA HIS A 293 10.90 -1.28 8.94
C HIS A 293 12.44 -1.40 8.79
N THR A 294 13.16 -0.30 8.93
CA THR A 294 14.64 -0.28 8.96
C THR A 294 15.17 0.47 10.18
N LYS A 295 16.46 0.31 10.47
CA LYS A 295 17.16 1.11 11.51
C LYS A 295 17.17 2.61 11.21
N TYR A 296 16.70 3.03 10.04
CA TYR A 296 16.64 4.42 9.61
C TYR A 296 15.28 5.07 9.91
N ASP A 297 14.26 4.32 10.34
CA ASP A 297 13.03 4.91 10.87
C ASP A 297 13.28 5.57 12.23
N ARG A 298 13.65 6.86 12.18
CA ARG A 298 14.10 7.63 13.34
C ARG A 298 13.38 8.97 13.41
N PHE A 299 13.30 9.52 14.62
CA PHE A 299 12.70 10.82 14.95
C PHE A 299 13.10 11.96 14.01
N ASN A 300 14.39 12.09 13.66
CA ASN A 300 14.92 13.20 12.85
C ASN A 300 14.49 13.16 11.37
N LEU A 301 13.87 12.09 10.90
CA LEU A 301 13.34 12.01 9.53
C LEU A 301 11.88 12.43 9.42
N ILE A 302 11.21 12.72 10.53
CA ILE A 302 9.80 13.15 10.55
C ILE A 302 9.75 14.69 10.52
N PRO A 303 9.19 15.29 9.45
CA PRO A 303 9.07 16.75 9.38
C PRO A 303 8.16 17.31 10.48
N ARG A 304 8.54 18.43 11.11
CA ARG A 304 7.76 19.07 12.19
C ARG A 304 6.30 19.33 11.82
N ARG A 305 6.03 19.78 10.61
CA ARG A 305 4.68 20.08 10.12
C ARG A 305 3.77 18.86 10.04
N THR A 306 4.33 17.64 9.94
CA THR A 306 3.56 16.40 9.92
C THR A 306 2.79 16.18 11.22
N TYR A 307 3.38 16.52 12.38
CA TYR A 307 2.69 16.41 13.67
C TYR A 307 1.44 17.28 13.73
N GLN A 308 1.55 18.53 13.23
CA GLN A 308 0.42 19.45 13.21
C GLN A 308 -0.68 19.01 12.25
N LEU A 309 -0.29 18.67 11.01
CA LEU A 309 -1.22 18.17 9.99
C LEU A 309 -2.04 16.98 10.49
N THR A 310 -1.34 15.95 10.96
CA THR A 310 -1.99 14.72 11.41
C THR A 310 -2.77 14.95 12.68
N GLY A 311 -2.20 15.72 13.62
CA GLY A 311 -2.87 16.03 14.88
C GLY A 311 -4.14 16.86 14.71
N ASP A 312 -4.15 17.87 13.85
CA ASP A 312 -5.36 18.65 13.55
C ASP A 312 -6.45 17.77 12.93
N ASN A 313 -6.09 16.86 12.03
CA ASN A 313 -7.02 15.93 11.39
C ASN A 313 -7.60 14.93 12.40
N ILE A 314 -6.74 14.27 13.20
CA ILE A 314 -7.19 13.29 14.20
C ILE A 314 -8.05 13.94 15.28
N LEU A 315 -7.63 15.11 15.79
CA LEU A 315 -8.40 15.84 16.80
C LEU A 315 -9.78 16.26 16.27
N ALA A 316 -9.86 16.81 15.05
CA ALA A 316 -11.11 17.23 14.43
C ALA A 316 -12.05 16.04 14.21
N LEU A 317 -11.55 14.95 13.65
CA LEU A 317 -12.30 13.73 13.41
C LEU A 317 -12.78 13.10 14.73
N THR A 318 -11.91 13.01 15.74
CA THR A 318 -12.25 12.48 17.06
C THR A 318 -13.40 13.25 17.70
N LYS A 319 -13.33 14.59 17.69
CA LYS A 319 -14.40 15.45 18.23
C LYS A 319 -15.71 15.26 17.45
N ALA A 320 -15.63 15.17 16.14
CA ALA A 320 -16.80 15.00 15.30
C ALA A 320 -17.48 13.64 15.53
N LEU A 321 -16.72 12.55 15.52
CA LEU A 321 -17.24 11.20 15.73
C LEU A 321 -17.73 10.98 17.18
N ALA A 322 -17.01 11.47 18.19
CA ALA A 322 -17.44 11.35 19.60
C ALA A 322 -18.71 12.12 19.93
N ASN A 323 -19.24 12.94 19.02
CA ASN A 323 -20.51 13.64 19.12
C ASN A 323 -21.53 13.21 18.05
N ALA A 324 -21.17 12.23 17.20
CA ALA A 324 -22.03 11.80 16.10
C ALA A 324 -23.21 10.98 16.61
N PRO A 325 -24.46 11.34 16.30
CA PRO A 325 -25.64 10.58 16.72
C PRO A 325 -25.70 9.17 16.14
N GLU A 326 -25.03 8.94 14.99
CA GLU A 326 -24.90 7.64 14.34
C GLU A 326 -24.16 6.61 15.21
N MET A 327 -23.35 7.07 16.17
CA MET A 327 -22.65 6.21 17.12
C MET A 327 -23.59 5.41 18.04
N GLU A 328 -24.83 5.86 18.27
CA GLU A 328 -25.78 5.14 19.12
C GLU A 328 -26.34 3.88 18.47
N ASP A 329 -26.49 3.87 17.16
CA ASP A 329 -26.95 2.71 16.40
C ASP A 329 -26.28 2.68 15.01
N PRO A 330 -24.98 2.36 14.95
CA PRO A 330 -24.25 2.34 13.70
C PRO A 330 -24.79 1.31 12.70
N ALA A 331 -25.51 0.30 13.19
CA ALA A 331 -26.16 -0.70 12.37
C ALA A 331 -27.20 -0.12 11.40
N LYS A 332 -27.98 0.86 11.88
CA LYS A 332 -28.95 1.56 11.03
C LYS A 332 -28.30 2.40 9.94
N HIS A 333 -27.08 2.81 10.15
CA HIS A 333 -26.32 3.68 9.26
C HIS A 333 -25.27 2.94 8.43
N ALA A 334 -25.22 1.61 8.53
CA ALA A 334 -24.26 0.76 7.85
C ALA A 334 -24.51 0.62 6.34
N GLU A 335 -25.66 1.08 5.85
CA GLU A 335 -26.03 0.95 4.44
C GLU A 335 -25.23 1.90 3.55
N GLY A 336 -24.75 1.36 2.46
CA GLY A 336 -24.21 2.07 1.30
C GLY A 336 -22.70 2.09 1.22
N HIS A 337 -22.24 2.15 -0.03
CA HIS A 337 -20.83 2.35 -0.37
C HIS A 337 -20.71 3.79 -0.88
N THR A 338 -20.09 4.65 -0.11
CA THR A 338 -19.76 6.02 -0.53
C THR A 338 -18.63 5.99 -1.55
N ILE A 339 -18.73 6.82 -2.56
CA ILE A 339 -17.61 7.20 -3.41
C ILE A 339 -17.02 8.48 -2.81
N PHE A 340 -15.72 8.51 -2.60
CA PHE A 340 -15.03 9.65 -2.04
C PHE A 340 -13.64 9.79 -2.65
N PHE A 341 -13.20 11.02 -2.82
CA PHE A 341 -11.85 11.35 -3.27
C PHE A 341 -11.56 12.82 -2.94
N ASP A 342 -10.31 13.09 -2.63
CA ASP A 342 -9.83 14.45 -2.50
C ASP A 342 -9.46 15.05 -3.86
N VAL A 343 -9.51 16.36 -3.93
CA VAL A 343 -9.04 17.14 -5.06
C VAL A 343 -7.82 17.91 -4.60
N LEU A 344 -6.63 17.42 -4.92
CA LEU A 344 -5.32 18.00 -4.60
C LEU A 344 -5.10 18.31 -3.10
N GLY A 345 -5.76 17.57 -2.20
CA GLY A 345 -5.72 17.85 -0.76
C GLY A 345 -6.51 19.10 -0.32
N TRP A 346 -7.18 19.82 -1.24
CA TRP A 346 -7.88 21.07 -0.92
C TRP A 346 -9.27 20.82 -0.32
N PHE A 347 -10.00 19.86 -0.86
CA PHE A 347 -11.33 19.45 -0.37
C PHE A 347 -11.65 18.02 -0.82
N MET A 348 -12.60 17.40 -0.14
CA MET A 348 -13.10 16.07 -0.49
C MET A 348 -14.45 16.14 -1.18
N VAL A 349 -14.59 15.37 -2.24
CA VAL A 349 -15.85 15.08 -2.91
C VAL A 349 -16.35 13.73 -2.41
N TYR A 350 -17.61 13.65 -1.98
CA TYR A 350 -18.23 12.39 -1.57
C TYR A 350 -19.69 12.34 -1.97
N TYR A 351 -20.17 11.15 -2.35
CA TYR A 351 -21.56 10.90 -2.71
C TYR A 351 -21.88 9.41 -2.68
N SER A 352 -23.17 9.09 -2.63
CA SER A 352 -23.62 7.70 -2.54
C SER A 352 -23.33 6.90 -3.83
N LYS A 353 -23.25 5.57 -3.70
CA LYS A 353 -23.14 4.64 -4.84
C LYS A 353 -24.26 4.85 -5.86
N SER A 354 -25.49 5.10 -5.39
CA SER A 354 -26.65 5.37 -6.27
C SER A 354 -26.48 6.66 -7.08
N THR A 355 -26.00 7.73 -6.39
CA THR A 355 -25.67 9.00 -7.06
C THR A 355 -24.56 8.81 -8.08
N SER A 356 -23.53 8.02 -7.76
CA SER A 356 -22.46 7.66 -8.69
C SER A 356 -22.97 6.99 -9.94
N LEU A 357 -23.87 6.02 -9.80
CA LEU A 357 -24.48 5.32 -10.92
C LEU A 357 -25.21 6.30 -11.84
N ILE A 358 -26.03 7.19 -11.28
CA ILE A 358 -26.75 8.20 -12.05
C ILE A 358 -25.79 9.13 -12.77
N ILE A 359 -24.79 9.68 -12.08
CA ILE A 359 -23.79 10.58 -12.69
C ILE A 359 -23.06 9.90 -13.83
N ASN A 360 -22.57 8.68 -13.61
CA ASN A 360 -21.84 7.92 -14.62
C ASN A 360 -22.68 7.65 -15.87
N ILE A 361 -23.95 7.25 -15.70
CA ILE A 361 -24.88 7.04 -16.83
C ILE A 361 -25.15 8.34 -17.57
N VAL A 362 -25.45 9.43 -16.84
CA VAL A 362 -25.70 10.73 -17.45
C VAL A 362 -24.51 11.24 -18.25
N VAL A 363 -23.30 11.15 -17.68
CA VAL A 363 -22.08 11.59 -18.37
C VAL A 363 -21.81 10.74 -19.62
N CYS A 364 -21.98 9.42 -19.55
CA CYS A 364 -21.84 8.54 -20.72
C CYS A 364 -22.85 8.90 -21.83
N LEU A 365 -24.12 9.12 -21.47
CA LEU A 365 -25.13 9.52 -22.43
C LEU A 365 -24.84 10.90 -23.04
N MET A 366 -24.45 11.87 -22.22
CA MET A 366 -24.06 13.20 -22.68
C MET A 366 -22.86 13.14 -23.62
N ALA A 367 -21.85 12.30 -23.34
CA ALA A 367 -20.69 12.10 -24.21
C ALA A 367 -21.10 11.57 -25.58
N ILE A 368 -21.92 10.53 -25.63
CA ILE A 368 -22.42 9.96 -26.90
C ILE A 368 -23.21 11.00 -27.69
N ILE A 369 -24.14 11.69 -27.03
CA ILE A 369 -24.98 12.75 -27.70
C ILE A 369 -24.08 13.87 -28.21
N ALA A 370 -23.12 14.35 -27.41
CA ALA A 370 -22.22 15.43 -27.79
C ALA A 370 -21.33 15.04 -28.98
N ILE A 371 -20.79 13.82 -29.01
CA ILE A 371 -19.99 13.30 -30.13
C ILE A 371 -20.85 13.23 -31.40
N LEU A 372 -22.08 12.71 -31.33
CA LEU A 372 -22.98 12.60 -32.47
C LEU A 372 -23.41 13.98 -33.00
N ALA A 373 -23.76 14.90 -32.08
CA ALA A 373 -24.09 16.28 -32.42
C ALA A 373 -22.91 17.01 -33.08
N TYR A 374 -21.70 16.76 -32.59
CA TYR A 374 -20.48 17.34 -33.14
C TYR A 374 -20.20 16.80 -34.57
N ILE A 375 -20.30 15.51 -34.79
CA ILE A 375 -20.13 14.86 -36.10
C ILE A 375 -21.19 15.38 -37.06
N TRP A 376 -22.44 15.55 -36.63
CA TRP A 376 -23.50 16.12 -37.39
C TRP A 376 -23.20 17.58 -37.83
N ASN A 377 -22.77 18.39 -36.88
CA ASN A 377 -22.40 19.76 -37.11
C ASN A 377 -21.18 19.88 -38.05
N MET A 378 -20.20 19.02 -37.90
CA MET A 378 -19.03 18.90 -38.77
C MET A 378 -19.44 18.59 -40.23
N ALA A 379 -20.41 17.68 -40.44
CA ALA A 379 -20.92 17.35 -41.74
C ALA A 379 -21.58 18.58 -42.40
N HIS A 380 -22.38 19.34 -41.62
CA HIS A 380 -23.02 20.55 -42.09
C HIS A 380 -22.00 21.66 -42.45
N GLN A 381 -20.95 21.82 -41.64
CA GLN A 381 -19.94 22.86 -41.87
C GLN A 381 -19.01 22.55 -43.04
N THR A 382 -18.64 21.27 -43.23
CA THR A 382 -17.74 20.86 -44.31
C THR A 382 -18.44 20.58 -45.61
N GLY A 383 -19.77 20.43 -45.65
CA GLY A 383 -20.51 19.97 -46.80
C GLY A 383 -20.26 18.50 -47.17
N MET A 384 -19.59 17.74 -46.35
CA MET A 384 -19.36 16.31 -46.56
C MET A 384 -20.60 15.48 -46.22
N PHE A 385 -20.81 14.37 -46.94
CA PHE A 385 -21.83 13.40 -46.55
C PHE A 385 -21.53 12.81 -45.17
N ARG A 386 -22.53 12.75 -44.29
CA ARG A 386 -22.42 12.16 -42.93
C ARG A 386 -21.76 10.79 -42.96
N ARG A 387 -22.17 9.90 -43.89
CA ARG A 387 -21.57 8.55 -44.03
C ARG A 387 -20.04 8.60 -44.21
N ARG A 388 -19.52 9.60 -44.94
CA ARG A 388 -18.05 9.75 -45.11
C ARG A 388 -17.35 10.20 -43.84
N ILE A 389 -17.99 11.05 -43.01
CA ILE A 389 -17.42 11.48 -41.73
C ILE A 389 -17.44 10.32 -40.73
N PHE A 390 -18.55 9.57 -40.66
CA PHE A 390 -18.62 8.35 -39.84
C PHE A 390 -17.59 7.30 -40.26
N ALA A 391 -17.36 7.09 -41.54
CA ALA A 391 -16.31 6.20 -42.03
C ALA A 391 -14.90 6.67 -41.58
N LYS A 392 -14.64 7.99 -41.68
CA LYS A 392 -13.39 8.58 -41.18
C LYS A 392 -13.27 8.47 -39.66
N PHE A 393 -14.36 8.65 -38.93
CA PHE A 393 -14.39 8.45 -37.48
C PHE A 393 -14.08 7.00 -37.12
N GLY A 394 -14.62 6.02 -37.82
CA GLY A 394 -14.29 4.60 -37.63
C GLY A 394 -12.81 4.29 -37.85
N ILE A 395 -12.18 4.86 -38.89
CA ILE A 395 -10.74 4.72 -39.13
C ILE A 395 -9.93 5.34 -37.96
N LEU A 396 -10.31 6.56 -37.55
CA LEU A 396 -9.60 7.24 -36.46
C LEU A 396 -9.83 6.57 -35.12
N LEU A 397 -10.99 5.96 -34.90
CA LEU A 397 -11.26 5.11 -33.74
C LEU A 397 -10.31 3.89 -33.71
N SER A 398 -10.13 3.21 -34.85
CA SER A 398 -9.19 2.09 -34.93
C SER A 398 -7.74 2.53 -34.71
N ILE A 399 -7.33 3.70 -35.20
CA ILE A 399 -6.00 4.26 -34.98
C ILE A 399 -5.81 4.63 -33.52
N GLN A 400 -6.81 5.26 -32.90
CA GLN A 400 -6.73 5.62 -31.46
C GLN A 400 -6.69 4.38 -30.59
N LEU A 401 -7.54 3.38 -30.87
CA LEU A 401 -7.52 2.12 -30.14
C LEU A 401 -6.16 1.40 -30.26
N ALA A 402 -5.59 1.38 -31.45
CA ALA A 402 -4.25 0.85 -31.67
C ALA A 402 -3.18 1.66 -30.91
N ALA A 403 -3.32 2.99 -30.87
CA ALA A 403 -2.42 3.85 -30.10
C ALA A 403 -2.54 3.57 -28.59
N ASP A 404 -3.74 3.43 -28.06
CA ASP A 404 -3.99 3.14 -26.62
C ASP A 404 -3.44 1.76 -26.25
N ILE A 405 -3.64 0.74 -27.10
CA ILE A 405 -3.07 -0.61 -26.88
C ILE A 405 -1.55 -0.58 -26.92
N LEU A 406 -0.94 0.07 -27.90
CA LEU A 406 0.51 0.16 -27.99
C LEU A 406 1.11 1.04 -26.88
N ALA A 407 0.38 2.05 -26.40
CA ALA A 407 0.76 2.84 -25.23
C ALA A 407 0.79 2.01 -23.94
N LEU A 408 0.03 0.92 -23.87
CA LEU A 408 0.11 -0.06 -22.79
C LEU A 408 1.26 -1.05 -23.03
N LEU A 409 1.36 -1.62 -24.21
CA LEU A 409 2.27 -2.72 -24.49
C LEU A 409 3.75 -2.28 -24.57
N LEU A 410 4.05 -1.09 -25.08
CA LEU A 410 5.43 -0.64 -25.26
C LEU A 410 6.15 -0.41 -23.92
N PRO A 411 5.59 0.30 -22.93
CA PRO A 411 6.20 0.42 -21.60
C PRO A 411 6.34 -0.92 -20.88
N ILE A 412 5.34 -1.82 -21.01
CA ILE A 412 5.44 -3.19 -20.47
C ILE A 412 6.62 -3.94 -21.08
N ALA A 413 6.80 -3.84 -22.40
CA ALA A 413 7.94 -4.47 -23.07
C ALA A 413 9.28 -3.88 -22.59
N ILE A 414 9.35 -2.56 -22.39
CA ILE A 414 10.54 -1.90 -21.85
C ILE A 414 10.83 -2.37 -20.42
N GLY A 415 9.84 -2.37 -19.54
CA GLY A 415 10.01 -2.82 -18.16
C GLY A 415 10.40 -4.30 -18.08
N SER A 416 9.74 -5.17 -18.87
CA SER A 416 10.11 -6.59 -18.96
C SER A 416 11.51 -6.80 -19.51
N PHE A 417 11.96 -5.98 -20.47
CA PHE A 417 13.31 -6.01 -20.97
C PHE A 417 14.33 -5.61 -19.91
N LEU A 418 14.09 -4.51 -19.18
CA LEU A 418 14.97 -4.06 -18.10
C LEU A 418 15.09 -5.12 -17.00
N ASP A 419 13.98 -5.75 -16.62
CA ASP A 419 14.00 -6.85 -15.64
C ASP A 419 14.80 -8.06 -16.16
N ALA A 420 14.62 -8.44 -17.42
CA ALA A 420 15.31 -9.59 -18.02
C ALA A 420 16.84 -9.41 -18.13
N VAL A 421 17.31 -8.16 -18.24
CA VAL A 421 18.75 -7.85 -18.31
C VAL A 421 19.36 -7.42 -16.97
N GLY A 422 18.64 -7.60 -15.85
CA GLY A 422 19.13 -7.28 -14.51
C GLY A 422 19.16 -5.77 -14.19
N LEU A 423 18.46 -4.93 -14.96
CA LEU A 423 18.37 -3.48 -14.76
C LEU A 423 17.04 -3.04 -14.13
N SER A 424 16.34 -3.97 -13.49
CA SER A 424 15.10 -3.69 -12.78
C SER A 424 15.29 -2.64 -11.68
N MET A 425 14.23 -1.90 -11.37
CA MET A 425 14.20 -0.88 -10.29
C MET A 425 15.16 0.31 -10.50
N SER A 426 15.66 0.58 -11.69
CA SER A 426 16.56 1.72 -11.93
C SER A 426 15.97 3.09 -11.55
N TRP A 427 14.66 3.16 -11.38
CA TRP A 427 13.90 4.33 -10.91
C TRP A 427 13.73 4.37 -9.37
N PHE A 428 14.18 3.37 -8.62
CA PHE A 428 13.85 3.19 -7.20
C PHE A 428 14.28 4.39 -6.34
N SER A 429 15.56 4.80 -6.39
CA SER A 429 16.01 6.03 -5.76
C SER A 429 15.91 7.27 -6.67
N GLN A 430 15.94 7.07 -7.99
CA GLN A 430 15.89 8.10 -9.02
C GLN A 430 14.50 8.15 -9.66
N THR A 431 13.47 8.54 -8.88
CA THR A 431 12.05 8.47 -9.30
C THR A 431 11.73 9.20 -10.62
N TRP A 432 12.52 10.22 -10.98
CA TRP A 432 12.42 10.94 -12.25
C TRP A 432 12.69 10.05 -13.47
N MET A 433 13.36 8.90 -13.32
CA MET A 433 13.60 7.95 -14.42
C MET A 433 12.30 7.36 -14.97
N VAL A 434 11.26 7.24 -14.15
CA VAL A 434 9.92 6.79 -14.59
C VAL A 434 9.38 7.66 -15.73
N PHE A 435 9.69 8.96 -15.71
CA PHE A 435 9.28 9.88 -16.78
C PHE A 435 9.87 9.46 -18.14
N GLY A 436 11.16 9.24 -18.21
CA GLY A 436 11.82 8.86 -19.48
C GLY A 436 11.49 7.43 -19.90
N LEU A 437 11.52 6.50 -18.97
CA LEU A 437 11.33 5.07 -19.25
C LEU A 437 9.89 4.73 -19.65
N TYR A 438 8.88 5.34 -19.01
CA TYR A 438 7.48 4.90 -19.15
C TYR A 438 6.55 5.98 -19.66
N PHE A 439 6.65 7.22 -19.20
CA PHE A 439 5.80 8.30 -19.67
C PHE A 439 6.12 8.69 -21.14
N CYS A 440 7.39 8.86 -21.49
CA CYS A 440 7.81 9.26 -22.82
C CYS A 440 7.40 8.28 -23.92
N PRO A 441 7.54 6.94 -23.80
CA PRO A 441 7.07 6.02 -24.83
C PRO A 441 5.54 6.05 -25.01
N ILE A 442 4.76 6.29 -23.94
CA ILE A 442 3.30 6.47 -24.03
C ILE A 442 2.99 7.69 -24.91
N PHE A 443 3.60 8.84 -24.60
CA PHE A 443 3.41 10.07 -25.40
C PHE A 443 3.87 9.93 -26.85
N PHE A 444 4.98 9.22 -27.07
CA PHE A 444 5.47 8.92 -28.41
C PHE A 444 4.42 8.15 -29.23
N VAL A 445 3.90 7.05 -28.70
CA VAL A 445 2.94 6.21 -29.43
C VAL A 445 1.61 6.94 -29.66
N LEU A 446 1.07 7.60 -28.62
CA LEU A 446 -0.18 8.36 -28.72
C LEU A 446 -0.11 9.50 -29.74
N GLY A 447 1.08 10.06 -29.97
CA GLY A 447 1.28 11.14 -30.93
C GLY A 447 1.67 10.67 -32.33
N ILE A 448 2.54 9.67 -32.46
CA ILE A 448 3.16 9.32 -33.76
C ILE A 448 2.18 8.64 -34.70
N LEU A 449 1.30 7.75 -34.20
CA LEU A 449 0.31 7.07 -35.05
C LEU A 449 -0.69 8.06 -35.69
N PRO A 450 -1.34 8.96 -34.91
CA PRO A 450 -2.13 10.04 -35.51
C PRO A 450 -1.33 10.93 -36.45
N ALA A 451 -0.09 11.32 -36.10
CA ALA A 451 0.72 12.21 -36.93
C ALA A 451 1.09 11.57 -38.27
N ILE A 452 1.36 10.27 -38.31
CA ILE A 452 1.62 9.53 -39.57
C ILE A 452 0.36 9.53 -40.43
N TYR A 453 -0.80 9.17 -39.88
CA TYR A 453 -2.05 9.14 -40.60
C TYR A 453 -2.42 10.54 -41.15
N LEU A 454 -2.41 11.56 -40.32
CA LEU A 454 -2.73 12.93 -40.68
C LEU A 454 -1.79 13.51 -41.75
N SER A 455 -0.54 13.05 -41.79
CA SER A 455 0.42 13.49 -42.83
C SER A 455 0.19 12.84 -44.19
N ARG A 456 -0.30 11.59 -44.22
CA ARG A 456 -0.57 10.83 -45.43
C ARG A 456 -1.92 11.22 -46.08
N THR A 457 -2.87 11.72 -45.26
CA THR A 457 -4.23 12.01 -45.68
C THR A 457 -4.42 13.44 -46.25
N LYS A 458 -3.37 14.14 -46.65
CA LYS A 458 -3.45 15.47 -47.25
C LYS A 458 -4.46 15.53 -48.42
N GLU A 459 -4.73 14.41 -49.07
CA GLU A 459 -5.65 14.29 -50.20
C GLU A 459 -7.10 13.92 -49.80
N HIS A 460 -7.40 13.57 -48.56
CA HIS A 460 -8.67 12.98 -48.15
C HIS A 460 -9.64 13.89 -47.41
N GLY A 461 -9.49 15.17 -47.58
CA GLY A 461 -10.66 16.04 -47.52
C GLY A 461 -11.16 16.54 -46.18
N LEU A 462 -10.65 16.15 -44.98
CA LEU A 462 -11.08 16.73 -43.73
C LEU A 462 -10.10 17.80 -43.24
N PRO A 463 -10.53 19.00 -42.82
CA PRO A 463 -9.62 19.97 -42.19
C PRO A 463 -8.91 19.40 -40.95
N LEU A 464 -7.62 19.74 -40.78
CA LEU A 464 -6.76 19.17 -39.73
C LEU A 464 -7.36 19.29 -38.32
N GLY A 465 -7.92 20.45 -37.96
CA GLY A 465 -8.55 20.67 -36.68
C GLY A 465 -9.72 19.71 -36.38
N TYR A 466 -10.55 19.44 -37.40
CA TYR A 466 -11.65 18.46 -37.26
C TYR A 466 -11.13 17.02 -37.17
N ALA A 467 -10.07 16.66 -37.88
CA ALA A 467 -9.48 15.35 -37.77
C ALA A 467 -8.90 15.09 -36.38
N ILE A 468 -8.23 16.08 -35.77
CA ILE A 468 -7.73 16.01 -34.39
C ILE A 468 -8.88 15.84 -33.39
N GLN A 469 -9.96 16.62 -33.56
CA GLN A 469 -11.13 16.51 -32.69
C GLN A 469 -11.82 15.14 -32.82
N LEU A 470 -11.85 14.53 -34.04
CA LEU A 470 -12.36 13.16 -34.21
C LEU A 470 -11.50 12.11 -33.48
N ILE A 471 -10.17 12.31 -33.39
CA ILE A 471 -9.27 11.44 -32.61
C ILE A 471 -9.64 11.52 -31.13
N MET A 472 -9.84 12.73 -30.61
CA MET A 472 -10.24 12.92 -29.21
C MET A 472 -11.65 12.39 -28.91
N HIS A 473 -12.59 12.54 -29.88
CA HIS A 473 -13.92 11.91 -29.78
C HIS A 473 -13.83 10.39 -29.76
N ALA A 474 -12.92 9.81 -30.54
CA ALA A 474 -12.69 8.37 -30.56
C ALA A 474 -12.20 7.86 -29.20
N HIS A 475 -11.24 8.57 -28.60
CA HIS A 475 -10.75 8.24 -27.26
C HIS A 475 -11.86 8.40 -26.19
N CYS A 476 -12.62 9.50 -26.24
CA CYS A 476 -13.76 9.69 -25.34
C CYS A 476 -14.78 8.55 -25.46
N LEU A 477 -15.05 8.05 -26.67
CA LEU A 477 -15.92 6.89 -26.86
C LEU A 477 -15.33 5.61 -26.26
N ILE A 478 -14.01 5.38 -26.40
CA ILE A 478 -13.33 4.24 -25.76
C ILE A 478 -13.49 4.30 -24.24
N LEU A 479 -13.21 5.47 -23.63
CA LEU A 479 -13.39 5.66 -22.18
C LEU A 479 -14.85 5.47 -21.75
N THR A 480 -15.81 5.93 -22.57
CA THR A 480 -17.25 5.74 -22.31
C THR A 480 -17.61 4.26 -22.26
N VAL A 481 -17.10 3.45 -23.20
CA VAL A 481 -17.29 1.99 -23.19
C VAL A 481 -16.66 1.35 -21.94
N ILE A 482 -15.43 1.76 -21.58
CA ILE A 482 -14.77 1.29 -20.35
C ILE A 482 -15.61 1.63 -19.11
N THR A 483 -16.12 2.86 -19.02
CA THR A 483 -16.98 3.27 -17.89
C THR A 483 -18.25 2.43 -17.80
N ILE A 484 -18.90 2.13 -18.94
CA ILE A 484 -20.09 1.25 -18.99
C ILE A 484 -19.74 -0.14 -18.46
N ILE A 485 -18.59 -0.70 -18.86
CA ILE A 485 -18.10 -1.99 -18.35
C ILE A 485 -17.89 -1.91 -16.84
N MET A 486 -17.22 -0.86 -16.35
CA MET A 486 -16.99 -0.68 -14.90
C MET A 486 -18.31 -0.57 -14.10
N ILE A 487 -19.32 0.10 -14.67
CA ILE A 487 -20.66 0.17 -14.05
C ILE A 487 -21.27 -1.23 -13.95
N CYS A 488 -21.20 -2.03 -15.02
CA CYS A 488 -21.72 -3.40 -15.02
C CYS A 488 -21.07 -4.29 -13.96
N PHE A 489 -19.78 -4.08 -13.67
CA PHE A 489 -19.04 -4.78 -12.61
C PHE A 489 -19.12 -4.08 -11.24
N SER A 490 -19.93 -3.03 -11.10
CA SER A 490 -20.10 -2.27 -9.85
C SER A 490 -18.79 -1.72 -9.26
N VAL A 491 -17.81 -1.36 -10.09
CA VAL A 491 -16.53 -0.78 -9.68
C VAL A 491 -16.76 0.65 -9.21
N ARG A 492 -16.41 0.95 -7.96
CA ARG A 492 -16.65 2.26 -7.34
C ARG A 492 -15.71 3.35 -7.88
N SER A 493 -14.48 3.00 -8.23
CA SER A 493 -13.49 3.89 -8.84
C SER A 493 -13.80 4.28 -10.29
N ALA A 494 -14.97 3.92 -10.85
CA ALA A 494 -15.40 4.37 -12.18
C ALA A 494 -15.43 5.91 -12.32
N PHE A 495 -15.56 6.65 -11.22
CA PHE A 495 -15.50 8.12 -11.24
C PHE A 495 -14.20 8.66 -11.84
N VAL A 496 -13.10 7.92 -11.71
CA VAL A 496 -11.80 8.32 -12.28
C VAL A 496 -11.88 8.46 -13.79
N VAL A 497 -12.50 7.50 -14.46
CA VAL A 497 -12.70 7.56 -15.93
C VAL A 497 -13.77 8.58 -16.29
N MET A 498 -14.85 8.66 -15.47
CA MET A 498 -15.97 9.60 -15.66
C MET A 498 -15.52 11.07 -15.64
N ILE A 499 -14.58 11.46 -14.76
CA ILE A 499 -14.03 12.83 -14.70
C ILE A 499 -13.45 13.22 -16.06
N SER A 500 -12.65 12.36 -16.67
CA SER A 500 -12.05 12.59 -17.98
C SER A 500 -13.10 12.81 -19.07
N ILE A 501 -14.09 11.92 -19.14
CA ILE A 501 -15.20 12.00 -20.09
C ILE A 501 -16.00 13.29 -19.87
N GLY A 502 -16.32 13.60 -18.61
CA GLY A 502 -17.15 14.75 -18.24
C GLY A 502 -16.53 16.09 -18.66
N PHE A 503 -15.26 16.30 -18.34
CA PHE A 503 -14.55 17.53 -18.72
C PHE A 503 -14.34 17.66 -20.22
N TYR A 504 -14.01 16.54 -20.90
CA TYR A 504 -13.93 16.56 -22.36
C TYR A 504 -15.30 16.86 -23.01
N THR A 505 -16.35 16.19 -22.56
CA THR A 505 -17.72 16.42 -23.05
C THR A 505 -18.18 17.86 -22.85
N THR A 506 -17.86 18.44 -21.67
CA THR A 506 -18.12 19.87 -21.39
C THR A 506 -17.40 20.77 -22.38
N SER A 507 -16.15 20.48 -22.72
CA SER A 507 -15.43 21.25 -23.76
C SER A 507 -16.09 21.19 -25.14
N VAL A 508 -16.61 20.01 -25.50
CA VAL A 508 -17.35 19.81 -26.77
C VAL A 508 -18.64 20.59 -26.77
N ILE A 509 -19.43 20.54 -25.69
CA ILE A 509 -20.68 21.29 -25.56
C ILE A 509 -20.42 22.81 -25.63
N LEU A 510 -19.42 23.31 -24.91
CA LEU A 510 -19.02 24.71 -24.97
C LEU A 510 -18.61 25.12 -26.38
N ASN A 511 -17.85 24.29 -27.09
CA ASN A 511 -17.46 24.56 -28.48
C ASN A 511 -18.65 24.62 -29.43
N ILE A 512 -19.66 23.79 -29.23
CA ILE A 512 -20.89 23.83 -30.03
C ILE A 512 -21.69 25.09 -29.70
N SER A 513 -21.91 25.38 -28.43
CA SER A 513 -22.76 26.48 -27.94
C SER A 513 -22.19 27.87 -28.31
N THR A 514 -20.87 28.04 -28.22
CA THR A 514 -20.17 29.28 -28.58
C THR A 514 -19.90 29.40 -30.08
N CYS A 515 -20.18 28.36 -30.85
CA CYS A 515 -19.78 28.24 -32.25
C CYS A 515 -18.27 28.36 -32.52
N PHE A 516 -17.43 28.14 -31.50
CA PHE A 516 -15.96 28.20 -31.68
C PHE A 516 -15.43 27.06 -32.54
N HIS A 517 -16.14 25.92 -32.61
CA HIS A 517 -15.82 24.85 -33.55
C HIS A 517 -15.80 25.29 -35.03
N LYS A 518 -16.41 26.42 -35.39
CA LYS A 518 -16.39 27.02 -36.75
C LYS A 518 -15.13 27.86 -37.01
N ARG A 519 -14.36 28.18 -35.96
CA ARG A 519 -13.18 29.05 -36.06
C ARG A 519 -11.91 28.21 -36.03
N THR A 520 -10.85 28.66 -36.70
CA THR A 520 -9.63 27.89 -36.94
C THR A 520 -8.94 27.35 -35.67
N PHE A 521 -8.85 28.19 -34.62
CA PHE A 521 -8.16 27.81 -33.37
C PHE A 521 -8.99 28.10 -32.11
N LEU A 522 -10.12 28.84 -32.22
CA LEU A 522 -10.86 29.21 -31.01
C LEU A 522 -11.42 28.01 -30.23
N TRP A 523 -11.65 26.88 -30.91
CA TRP A 523 -12.07 25.64 -30.23
C TRP A 523 -11.04 25.10 -29.20
N LEU A 524 -9.75 25.50 -29.31
CA LEU A 524 -8.73 25.13 -28.35
C LEU A 524 -8.95 25.79 -27.00
N ILE A 525 -9.57 26.97 -26.94
CA ILE A 525 -9.74 27.70 -25.67
C ILE A 525 -10.60 26.93 -24.69
N PRO A 526 -11.88 26.57 -24.99
CA PRO A 526 -12.67 25.73 -24.08
C PRO A 526 -12.02 24.37 -23.83
N HIS A 527 -11.36 23.80 -24.84
CA HIS A 527 -10.71 22.50 -24.69
C HIS A 527 -9.56 22.54 -23.68
N ILE A 528 -8.60 23.48 -23.82
CA ILE A 528 -7.47 23.59 -22.90
C ILE A 528 -7.94 23.92 -21.48
N ILE A 529 -8.87 24.86 -21.33
CA ILE A 529 -9.41 25.23 -20.02
C ILE A 529 -10.05 24.02 -19.33
N CYS A 530 -10.87 23.24 -20.05
CA CYS A 530 -11.49 22.05 -19.48
C CYS A 530 -10.49 20.91 -19.20
N GLN A 531 -9.29 20.89 -19.81
CA GLN A 531 -8.28 19.87 -19.54
C GLN A 531 -7.33 20.22 -18.39
N ILE A 532 -7.34 21.46 -17.86
CA ILE A 532 -6.47 21.86 -16.74
C ILE A 532 -6.77 21.02 -15.50
N LEU A 533 -8.03 20.98 -15.06
CA LEU A 533 -8.38 20.25 -13.83
C LEU A 533 -8.17 18.74 -13.96
N PRO A 534 -8.59 18.04 -15.01
CA PRO A 534 -8.23 16.65 -15.22
C PRO A 534 -6.72 16.39 -15.20
N PHE A 535 -5.93 17.23 -15.87
CA PHE A 535 -4.48 17.10 -15.84
C PHE A 535 -3.91 17.22 -14.42
N LEU A 536 -4.31 18.24 -13.66
CA LEU A 536 -3.87 18.41 -12.27
C LEU A 536 -4.29 17.23 -11.39
N PHE A 537 -5.53 16.80 -11.51
CA PHE A 537 -6.07 15.68 -10.72
C PHE A 537 -5.34 14.36 -11.01
N TYR A 538 -5.15 14.01 -12.28
CA TYR A 538 -4.49 12.74 -12.62
C TYR A 538 -3.00 12.76 -12.35
N THR A 539 -2.32 13.88 -12.54
CA THR A 539 -0.90 13.98 -12.20
C THR A 539 -0.69 14.02 -10.69
N TYR A 540 -1.64 14.54 -9.91
CA TYR A 540 -1.64 14.44 -8.45
C TYR A 540 -1.80 13.00 -7.97
N ILE A 541 -2.79 12.27 -8.50
CA ILE A 541 -2.98 10.84 -8.21
C ILE A 541 -1.72 10.04 -8.59
N LEU A 542 -1.16 10.28 -9.76
CA LEU A 542 0.05 9.59 -10.23
C LEU A 542 1.25 9.85 -9.30
N TYR A 543 1.41 11.09 -8.86
CA TYR A 543 2.45 11.48 -7.91
C TYR A 543 2.27 10.77 -6.56
N ALA A 544 1.05 10.75 -6.02
CA ALA A 544 0.71 10.04 -4.79
C ALA A 544 1.00 8.53 -4.92
N PHE A 545 0.65 7.91 -6.04
CA PHE A 545 0.98 6.52 -6.32
C PHE A 545 2.47 6.24 -6.28
N PHE A 546 3.28 7.09 -6.88
CA PHE A 546 4.73 6.88 -6.87
C PHE A 546 5.35 7.06 -5.48
N VAL A 547 4.84 8.01 -4.69
CA VAL A 547 5.27 8.18 -3.29
C VAL A 547 5.01 6.92 -2.46
N ILE A 548 3.91 6.21 -2.71
CA ILE A 548 3.54 4.98 -2.01
C ILE A 548 4.27 3.76 -2.60
N PHE A 549 4.09 3.51 -3.90
CA PHE A 549 4.40 2.21 -4.50
C PHE A 549 5.88 2.05 -4.87
N ILE A 550 6.60 3.12 -5.18
CA ILE A 550 8.04 3.00 -5.46
C ILE A 550 8.81 2.46 -4.24
N PRO A 551 8.71 3.05 -3.03
CA PRO A 551 9.40 2.51 -1.86
C PRO A 551 8.96 1.08 -1.48
N MET A 552 7.70 0.73 -1.73
CA MET A 552 7.19 -0.61 -1.45
C MET A 552 7.90 -1.70 -2.25
N GLN A 553 8.34 -1.39 -3.49
CA GLN A 553 9.05 -2.37 -4.32
C GLN A 553 10.37 -2.87 -3.71
N GLY A 554 10.95 -2.14 -2.78
CA GLY A 554 12.12 -2.58 -2.02
C GLY A 554 11.82 -3.63 -0.94
N ARG A 555 10.56 -4.11 -0.82
CA ARG A 555 10.13 -5.07 0.21
C ARG A 555 9.07 -6.09 -0.23
N ASP A 556 8.79 -6.17 -1.53
CA ASP A 556 7.77 -7.09 -2.09
C ASP A 556 8.33 -8.49 -2.38
N GLY A 557 9.62 -8.72 -2.13
CA GLY A 557 10.31 -9.97 -2.39
C GLY A 557 10.79 -10.13 -3.83
N ALA A 558 11.81 -10.94 -4.02
CA ALA A 558 12.46 -11.15 -5.32
C ALA A 558 11.57 -11.85 -6.37
N GLY A 559 10.43 -12.40 -5.97
CA GLY A 559 9.52 -13.15 -6.86
C GLY A 559 8.61 -12.27 -7.72
N GLN A 560 8.38 -11.03 -7.36
CA GLN A 560 7.51 -10.10 -8.08
C GLN A 560 8.31 -9.28 -9.10
N ASN A 561 7.68 -8.90 -10.22
CA ASN A 561 8.29 -7.96 -11.16
C ASN A 561 7.79 -6.53 -10.86
N PRO A 562 8.60 -5.68 -10.22
CA PRO A 562 8.20 -4.33 -9.80
C PRO A 562 7.92 -3.40 -10.98
N GLU A 563 8.54 -3.67 -12.14
CA GLU A 563 8.37 -2.86 -13.34
C GLU A 563 6.91 -2.86 -13.80
N LEU A 564 6.24 -4.02 -13.76
CA LEU A 564 4.87 -4.17 -14.25
C LEU A 564 3.87 -3.35 -13.44
N LEU A 565 4.06 -3.23 -12.12
CA LEU A 565 3.20 -2.43 -11.26
C LEU A 565 3.33 -0.93 -11.59
N ILE A 566 4.56 -0.44 -11.64
CA ILE A 566 4.86 0.97 -11.93
C ILE A 566 4.41 1.36 -13.34
N VAL A 567 4.70 0.52 -14.34
CA VAL A 567 4.24 0.69 -15.72
C VAL A 567 2.72 0.70 -15.80
N GLY A 568 2.05 -0.21 -15.10
CA GLY A 568 0.59 -0.31 -15.08
C GLY A 568 -0.07 0.98 -14.63
N PHE A 569 0.32 1.49 -13.46
CA PHE A 569 -0.20 2.76 -12.94
C PHE A 569 0.13 3.94 -13.85
N MET A 570 1.39 4.04 -14.30
CA MET A 570 1.80 5.09 -15.21
C MET A 570 0.92 5.14 -16.46
N THR A 571 0.72 3.98 -17.09
CA THR A 571 -0.04 3.90 -18.34
C THR A 571 -1.51 4.17 -18.14
N LEU A 572 -2.15 3.51 -17.17
CA LEU A 572 -3.59 3.64 -16.93
C LEU A 572 -3.97 5.09 -16.61
N ILE A 573 -3.23 5.75 -15.74
CA ILE A 573 -3.52 7.14 -15.37
C ILE A 573 -3.18 8.10 -16.53
N THR A 574 -2.07 7.87 -17.25
CA THR A 574 -1.70 8.72 -18.39
C THR A 574 -2.72 8.64 -19.51
N LEU A 575 -3.32 7.49 -19.78
CA LEU A 575 -4.37 7.32 -20.77
C LEU A 575 -5.64 8.11 -20.45
N LEU A 576 -5.88 8.53 -19.23
CA LEU A 576 -7.06 9.31 -18.87
C LEU A 576 -6.98 10.78 -19.32
N PHE A 577 -5.78 11.35 -19.52
CA PHE A 577 -5.64 12.75 -19.91
C PHE A 577 -4.80 12.96 -21.18
N ALA A 578 -3.75 12.17 -21.40
CA ALA A 578 -2.80 12.40 -22.48
C ALA A 578 -3.43 12.31 -23.89
N PRO A 579 -4.38 11.40 -24.21
CA PRO A 579 -5.00 11.37 -25.52
C PRO A 579 -5.87 12.60 -25.85
N PHE A 580 -6.18 13.44 -24.88
CA PHE A 580 -6.81 14.75 -25.11
C PHE A 580 -5.81 15.89 -25.31
N LEU A 581 -4.54 15.67 -25.05
CA LEU A 581 -3.46 16.67 -25.15
C LEU A 581 -2.46 16.36 -26.27
N VAL A 582 -2.01 15.12 -26.37
CA VAL A 582 -0.95 14.72 -27.31
C VAL A 582 -1.32 14.93 -28.78
N PRO A 583 -2.55 14.63 -29.25
CA PRO A 583 -2.94 14.92 -30.63
C PRO A 583 -2.87 16.41 -31.01
N LEU A 584 -2.91 17.33 -30.04
CA LEU A 584 -2.75 18.77 -30.26
C LEU A 584 -1.34 19.11 -30.81
N LEU A 585 -0.33 18.26 -30.52
CA LEU A 585 1.01 18.43 -31.10
C LEU A 585 1.01 18.36 -32.65
N CYS A 586 -0.01 17.73 -33.24
CA CYS A 586 -0.17 17.70 -34.69
C CYS A 586 -0.54 19.07 -35.28
N LEU A 587 -0.97 20.04 -34.48
CA LEU A 587 -1.19 21.43 -34.90
C LEU A 587 0.10 22.21 -35.14
N PHE A 588 1.25 21.72 -34.65
CA PHE A 588 2.53 22.36 -34.87
C PHE A 588 3.20 21.91 -36.18
N ARG A 589 3.98 22.81 -36.81
CA ARG A 589 4.86 22.43 -37.92
C ARG A 589 5.92 21.45 -37.38
N LYS A 590 6.35 20.50 -38.21
CA LYS A 590 7.33 19.44 -37.82
C LYS A 590 6.86 18.55 -36.64
N SER A 591 5.54 18.36 -36.47
CA SER A 591 4.96 17.58 -35.39
C SER A 591 5.58 16.20 -35.19
N LYS A 592 5.93 15.49 -36.27
CA LYS A 592 6.59 14.18 -36.17
C LYS A 592 7.95 14.26 -35.45
N ILE A 593 8.73 15.32 -35.73
CA ILE A 593 10.03 15.53 -35.05
C ILE A 593 9.80 15.80 -33.57
N ILE A 594 8.84 16.68 -33.22
CA ILE A 594 8.50 17.01 -31.83
C ILE A 594 8.09 15.75 -31.07
N ILE A 595 7.23 14.92 -31.66
CA ILE A 595 6.76 13.67 -31.04
C ILE A 595 7.89 12.64 -30.96
N SER A 596 8.75 12.54 -31.96
CA SER A 596 9.89 11.61 -31.95
C SER A 596 10.92 11.94 -30.87
N LEU A 597 10.99 13.20 -30.39
CA LEU A 597 11.85 13.55 -29.24
C LEU A 597 11.48 12.76 -27.97
N PHE A 598 10.19 12.48 -27.75
CA PHE A 598 9.81 11.61 -26.63
C PHE A 598 10.35 10.18 -26.77
N GLY A 599 10.34 9.63 -27.99
CA GLY A 599 10.96 8.33 -28.25
C GLY A 599 12.49 8.35 -28.06
N ILE A 600 13.15 9.43 -28.47
CA ILE A 600 14.61 9.61 -28.27
C ILE A 600 14.92 9.72 -26.78
N ILE A 601 14.14 10.49 -26.01
CA ILE A 601 14.28 10.61 -24.55
C ILE A 601 14.16 9.22 -23.92
N CYS A 602 13.17 8.42 -24.31
CA CYS A 602 13.03 7.05 -23.82
C CYS A 602 14.29 6.21 -24.07
N VAL A 603 14.85 6.24 -25.26
CA VAL A 603 16.09 5.51 -25.58
C VAL A 603 17.27 6.00 -24.71
N ILE A 604 17.38 7.31 -24.50
CA ILE A 604 18.40 7.89 -23.61
C ILE A 604 18.22 7.34 -22.19
N PHE A 605 17.01 7.26 -21.67
CA PHE A 605 16.76 6.77 -20.34
C PHE A 605 16.98 5.27 -20.18
N ILE A 606 16.72 4.47 -21.21
CA ILE A 606 17.11 3.04 -21.24
C ILE A 606 18.64 2.91 -21.15
N ILE A 607 19.38 3.76 -21.86
CA ILE A 607 20.85 3.78 -21.76
C ILE A 607 21.29 4.23 -20.36
N LEU A 608 20.66 5.28 -19.79
CA LEU A 608 20.96 5.74 -18.44
C LEU A 608 20.72 4.65 -17.39
N ALA A 609 19.69 3.82 -17.55
CA ALA A 609 19.43 2.69 -16.66
C ALA A 609 20.60 1.69 -16.61
N ALA A 610 21.37 1.58 -17.68
CA ALA A 610 22.56 0.73 -17.76
C ALA A 610 23.86 1.43 -17.28
N THR A 611 23.77 2.65 -16.75
CA THR A 611 24.90 3.39 -16.17
C THR A 611 24.78 3.45 -14.63
N PRO A 612 25.82 3.93 -13.92
CA PRO A 612 25.71 4.16 -12.47
C PRO A 612 24.54 5.07 -12.03
N VAL A 613 24.01 5.91 -12.94
CA VAL A 613 22.81 6.72 -12.67
C VAL A 613 21.57 5.86 -12.45
N GLY A 614 21.48 4.70 -13.11
CA GLY A 614 20.39 3.73 -12.95
C GLY A 614 20.58 2.77 -11.77
N PHE A 615 21.63 2.94 -10.97
CA PHE A 615 21.79 2.11 -9.76
C PHE A 615 20.71 2.48 -8.73
N PRO A 616 19.92 1.50 -8.23
CA PRO A 616 18.68 1.80 -7.51
C PRO A 616 18.86 2.22 -6.04
N TYR A 617 20.00 1.93 -5.42
CA TYR A 617 20.13 2.07 -3.97
C TYR A 617 20.98 3.25 -3.55
N VAL A 618 20.60 3.86 -2.42
CA VAL A 618 21.31 4.98 -1.80
C VAL A 618 21.36 4.73 -0.29
N GLU A 619 22.53 4.92 0.31
CA GLU A 619 22.73 4.76 1.76
C GLU A 619 21.70 5.59 2.55
N LYS A 620 21.04 4.97 3.52
CA LYS A 620 20.04 5.56 4.43
C LYS A 620 18.75 6.08 3.77
N GLU A 621 18.80 6.52 2.52
CA GLU A 621 17.65 7.13 1.84
C GLU A 621 16.80 6.09 1.11
N ALA A 622 17.44 5.15 0.41
CA ALA A 622 16.79 4.08 -0.35
C ALA A 622 17.61 2.77 -0.24
N PRO A 623 17.69 2.15 0.96
CA PRO A 623 18.54 0.99 1.17
C PRO A 623 17.95 -0.28 0.57
N GLN A 624 18.83 -1.16 0.08
CA GLN A 624 18.50 -2.55 -0.18
C GLN A 624 18.41 -3.35 1.13
N ARG A 625 17.57 -4.38 1.20
CA ARG A 625 17.26 -5.08 2.45
C ARG A 625 17.52 -6.57 2.39
N PHE A 626 18.08 -7.12 3.49
CA PHE A 626 18.36 -8.55 3.69
C PHE A 626 18.17 -8.97 5.14
N PHE A 627 18.16 -10.29 5.39
CA PHE A 627 18.12 -10.95 6.72
C PHE A 627 19.17 -12.04 6.83
N ALA A 628 19.64 -12.39 8.05
CA ALA A 628 20.78 -13.32 8.19
C ALA A 628 21.01 -13.98 9.56
N HIS A 629 21.58 -15.13 9.66
CA HIS A 629 22.27 -15.98 10.68
C HIS A 629 21.44 -17.09 11.34
N THR A 630 21.92 -18.35 11.25
CA THR A 630 21.13 -19.53 11.63
C THR A 630 21.97 -20.75 12.02
N THR A 631 21.47 -21.54 13.00
CA THR A 631 21.83 -22.95 13.18
C THR A 631 20.71 -23.85 12.69
N ARG A 632 21.07 -25.02 12.20
CA ARG A 632 20.10 -26.05 11.79
C ARG A 632 20.48 -27.38 12.43
N THR A 633 19.53 -28.03 13.12
CA THR A 633 19.71 -29.34 13.71
C THR A 633 18.55 -30.25 13.30
N PHE A 634 18.89 -31.40 12.78
CA PHE A 634 17.92 -32.38 12.27
C PHE A 634 18.01 -33.63 13.14
N HIS A 635 16.93 -34.04 13.77
CA HIS A 635 16.85 -35.18 14.68
C HIS A 635 16.10 -36.36 14.03
N ASN A 636 16.51 -37.57 14.42
CA ASN A 636 15.68 -38.76 14.19
C ASN A 636 14.58 -38.82 15.25
N GLY A 637 13.41 -39.27 14.89
CA GLY A 637 12.25 -39.42 15.76
C GLY A 637 12.27 -40.73 16.57
N ASP A 638 13.45 -41.25 16.88
CA ASP A 638 13.60 -42.41 17.79
C ASP A 638 13.44 -41.96 19.28
N PRO A 639 13.24 -42.89 20.20
CA PRO A 639 13.16 -42.57 21.64
C PRO A 639 14.36 -41.81 22.18
N ALA A 640 15.51 -41.89 21.53
CA ALA A 640 16.77 -41.24 21.94
C ALA A 640 16.89 -39.84 21.30
N MET A 641 16.03 -39.45 20.37
CA MET A 641 16.09 -38.17 19.63
C MET A 641 17.50 -37.86 19.12
N THR A 642 18.15 -38.83 18.51
CA THR A 642 19.52 -38.68 18.04
C THR A 642 19.66 -37.67 16.96
N VAL A 643 20.70 -36.84 17.01
CA VAL A 643 21.00 -35.86 15.97
C VAL A 643 21.45 -36.61 14.70
N ARG A 644 20.73 -36.38 13.61
CA ARG A 644 21.06 -36.90 12.28
C ARG A 644 22.07 -36.04 11.54
N ARG A 645 21.89 -34.71 11.61
CA ARG A 645 22.76 -33.70 11.01
C ARG A 645 22.66 -32.42 11.81
N ALA A 646 23.76 -31.70 11.94
CA ALA A 646 23.78 -30.33 12.44
C ALA A 646 24.73 -29.50 11.58
N ASP A 647 24.34 -28.30 11.26
CA ASP A 647 25.17 -27.31 10.60
C ASP A 647 24.82 -25.88 11.07
N SER A 648 25.66 -24.93 10.71
CA SER A 648 25.45 -23.52 11.02
C SER A 648 25.96 -22.65 9.89
N GLY A 649 25.38 -21.45 9.75
CA GLY A 649 25.78 -20.55 8.69
C GLY A 649 24.96 -19.28 8.63
N PHE A 650 25.27 -18.48 7.62
CA PHE A 650 24.56 -17.26 7.34
C PHE A 650 23.48 -17.52 6.29
N TYR A 651 22.23 -17.43 6.72
CA TYR A 651 21.06 -17.54 5.87
C TYR A 651 20.63 -16.13 5.45
N VAL A 652 20.76 -15.81 4.16
CA VAL A 652 20.52 -14.49 3.63
C VAL A 652 19.27 -14.49 2.75
N VAL A 653 18.29 -13.65 3.09
CA VAL A 653 17.02 -13.54 2.40
C VAL A 653 16.92 -12.18 1.72
N PRO A 654 16.96 -12.10 0.38
CA PRO A 654 16.71 -10.85 -0.33
C PRO A 654 15.23 -10.46 -0.25
N VAL A 655 14.95 -9.19 -0.06
CA VAL A 655 13.60 -8.67 0.13
C VAL A 655 13.09 -7.90 -1.09
N ASP A 656 13.92 -7.77 -2.12
CA ASP A 656 13.57 -7.12 -3.38
C ASP A 656 13.99 -7.94 -4.62
N ARG A 657 13.68 -7.40 -5.80
CA ARG A 657 13.89 -8.05 -7.10
C ARG A 657 15.34 -8.09 -7.56
N ARG A 658 16.26 -7.30 -6.99
CA ARG A 658 17.63 -7.14 -7.51
C ARG A 658 18.71 -7.65 -6.53
N PRO A 659 18.76 -8.96 -6.21
CA PRO A 659 19.79 -9.52 -5.34
C PRO A 659 21.19 -9.40 -5.96
N ASP A 660 21.32 -9.39 -7.29
CA ASP A 660 22.59 -9.37 -8.03
C ASP A 660 23.41 -8.08 -7.82
N SER A 661 22.83 -7.05 -7.21
CA SER A 661 23.55 -5.81 -6.86
C SER A 661 24.71 -5.99 -5.88
N ILE A 662 24.78 -7.15 -5.21
CA ILE A 662 25.84 -7.52 -4.27
C ILE A 662 26.57 -8.79 -4.67
N ASP A 663 26.55 -9.16 -5.97
CA ASP A 663 27.22 -10.36 -6.48
C ASP A 663 28.71 -10.38 -6.13
N GLU A 664 29.42 -9.25 -6.20
CA GLU A 664 30.83 -9.15 -5.81
C GLU A 664 31.06 -9.56 -4.35
N VAL A 665 30.13 -9.21 -3.45
CA VAL A 665 30.15 -9.64 -2.04
C VAL A 665 29.86 -11.14 -1.95
N PHE A 666 28.90 -11.62 -2.73
CA PHE A 666 28.52 -13.03 -2.72
C PHE A 666 29.62 -13.93 -3.31
N GLU A 667 30.31 -13.51 -4.36
CA GLU A 667 31.45 -14.23 -4.93
C GLU A 667 32.61 -14.33 -3.92
N SER A 668 32.91 -13.24 -3.20
CA SER A 668 33.96 -13.23 -2.18
C SER A 668 33.69 -14.16 -0.99
N LEU A 669 32.39 -14.45 -0.71
CA LEU A 669 31.94 -15.24 0.42
C LEU A 669 31.54 -16.68 0.06
N ASN A 670 31.65 -17.08 -1.23
CA ASN A 670 31.20 -18.38 -1.74
C ASN A 670 29.71 -18.67 -1.41
N LEU A 671 28.85 -17.65 -1.50
CA LEU A 671 27.41 -17.81 -1.27
C LEU A 671 26.79 -18.77 -2.29
N THR A 672 26.21 -19.84 -1.80
CA THR A 672 25.45 -20.77 -2.64
C THR A 672 23.96 -20.49 -2.53
N LYS A 673 23.21 -20.60 -3.64
CA LYS A 673 21.75 -20.58 -3.56
C LYS A 673 21.28 -21.71 -2.65
N ALA A 674 20.32 -21.41 -1.80
CA ALA A 674 19.73 -22.33 -0.85
C ALA A 674 19.36 -23.66 -1.51
N GLY A 675 19.92 -24.78 -0.98
CA GLY A 675 20.01 -26.03 -1.68
C GLY A 675 18.67 -26.66 -2.06
N LYS A 676 18.55 -27.09 -3.32
CA LYS A 676 17.40 -27.85 -3.79
C LYS A 676 17.25 -29.18 -3.06
N GLU A 677 18.36 -29.75 -2.55
CA GLU A 677 18.38 -31.04 -1.88
C GLU A 677 17.64 -31.03 -0.54
N ASP A 678 17.88 -30.01 0.28
CA ASP A 678 17.16 -29.87 1.55
C ASP A 678 15.65 -29.66 1.36
N CYS A 679 15.24 -29.01 0.26
CA CYS A 679 13.83 -28.80 -0.03
C CYS A 679 13.07 -30.09 -0.42
N ALA A 680 13.76 -31.13 -0.79
CA ALA A 680 13.17 -32.43 -1.11
C ALA A 680 12.93 -33.29 0.13
N THR A 681 13.70 -33.09 1.19
CA THR A 681 13.73 -33.97 2.36
C THR A 681 13.30 -33.30 3.67
N GLU A 682 13.49 -31.98 3.78
CA GLU A 682 13.26 -31.24 5.03
C GLU A 682 12.08 -30.27 4.94
N VAL A 683 11.34 -30.19 6.03
CA VAL A 683 10.22 -29.23 6.16
C VAL A 683 10.77 -27.81 5.99
N MET A 684 10.15 -27.03 5.13
CA MET A 684 10.59 -25.66 4.77
C MET A 684 12.06 -25.57 4.33
N CYS A 685 12.60 -26.61 3.70
CA CYS A 685 14.00 -26.68 3.25
C CYS A 685 15.02 -26.58 4.42
N GLY A 686 14.62 -26.80 5.66
CA GLY A 686 15.46 -26.58 6.82
C GLY A 686 15.79 -25.11 7.11
N TYR A 687 15.00 -24.14 6.61
CA TYR A 687 15.26 -22.72 6.80
C TYR A 687 14.40 -22.11 7.89
N PRO A 688 14.93 -21.10 8.61
CA PRO A 688 14.24 -20.43 9.70
C PRO A 688 13.26 -19.38 9.20
N ILE A 689 12.12 -19.84 8.72
CA ILE A 689 11.04 -18.98 8.22
C ILE A 689 10.41 -18.21 9.38
N TYR A 690 10.48 -16.89 9.35
CA TYR A 690 9.93 -16.00 10.38
C TYR A 690 8.45 -15.68 10.15
N SER A 691 8.06 -15.48 8.91
CA SER A 691 6.70 -15.07 8.53
C SER A 691 6.23 -15.86 7.32
N SER A 692 4.91 -16.04 7.16
CA SER A 692 4.30 -16.66 5.98
C SER A 692 4.71 -15.98 4.68
N ARG A 693 5.01 -14.70 4.69
CA ARG A 693 5.55 -13.97 3.52
C ARG A 693 6.87 -14.56 3.01
N TRP A 694 7.73 -15.05 3.89
CA TRP A 694 9.03 -15.65 3.54
C TRP A 694 8.92 -17.00 2.85
N LEU A 695 7.73 -17.64 2.91
CA LEU A 695 7.50 -18.93 2.24
C LEU A 695 7.80 -18.85 0.73
N GLY A 696 7.47 -17.73 0.09
CA GLY A 696 7.77 -17.47 -1.32
C GLY A 696 9.25 -17.12 -1.58
N TRP A 697 9.92 -16.45 -0.63
CA TRP A 697 11.25 -15.89 -0.81
C TRP A 697 12.39 -16.92 -0.62
N ARG A 698 12.10 -18.06 0.05
CA ARG A 698 13.10 -19.11 0.31
C ARG A 698 13.84 -19.62 -0.94
N LYS A 699 13.21 -19.57 -2.11
CA LYS A 699 13.81 -20.01 -3.39
C LYS A 699 14.88 -19.08 -3.92
N GLN A 700 14.90 -17.84 -3.49
CA GLN A 700 15.86 -16.80 -3.85
C GLN A 700 16.88 -16.52 -2.73
N SER A 701 16.76 -17.22 -1.60
CA SER A 701 17.69 -17.07 -0.48
C SER A 701 19.05 -17.75 -0.73
N PHE A 702 20.02 -17.36 0.06
CA PHE A 702 21.40 -17.84 0.00
C PHE A 702 21.83 -18.46 1.32
N TRP A 703 22.81 -19.32 1.28
CA TRP A 703 23.42 -19.96 2.44
C TRP A 703 24.93 -19.93 2.31
N VAL A 704 25.61 -19.59 3.44
CA VAL A 704 27.06 -19.71 3.61
C VAL A 704 27.32 -20.46 4.90
N GLU A 705 28.16 -21.48 4.87
CA GLU A 705 28.65 -22.11 6.09
C GLU A 705 29.38 -21.10 6.97
N GLY A 706 29.13 -21.17 8.28
CA GLY A 706 29.63 -20.22 9.25
C GLY A 706 29.60 -20.80 10.67
N PRO A 707 30.19 -20.10 11.64
CA PRO A 707 30.26 -20.58 13.04
C PRO A 707 28.88 -20.67 13.65
N GLU A 708 28.76 -21.52 14.67
CA GLU A 708 27.56 -21.55 15.49
C GLU A 708 27.40 -20.21 16.22
N PRO A 709 26.17 -19.62 16.25
CA PRO A 709 25.85 -18.47 17.10
C PRO A 709 26.08 -18.81 18.57
N VAL A 710 26.18 -17.76 19.39
CA VAL A 710 26.36 -17.96 20.87
C VAL A 710 25.19 -18.78 21.41
N LYS A 711 25.52 -19.90 22.04
CA LYS A 711 24.54 -20.88 22.58
C LYS A 711 23.75 -20.31 23.74
N GLY A 712 22.46 -20.68 23.82
CA GLY A 712 21.58 -20.39 24.95
C GLY A 712 20.13 -20.15 24.50
N GLY A 713 19.16 -20.75 25.20
CA GLY A 713 17.73 -20.55 24.94
C GLY A 713 17.23 -20.99 23.57
N TRP A 714 17.89 -21.98 22.94
CA TRP A 714 17.41 -22.59 21.70
C TRP A 714 16.18 -23.44 21.95
N PRO A 715 15.32 -23.66 20.92
CA PRO A 715 14.12 -24.47 21.07
C PRO A 715 14.44 -25.87 21.59
N THR A 716 13.64 -26.34 22.52
CA THR A 716 13.64 -27.72 22.99
C THR A 716 12.23 -28.29 22.84
N MET A 717 12.14 -29.56 22.45
CA MET A 717 10.89 -30.26 22.31
C MET A 717 10.86 -31.50 23.18
N LYS A 718 9.72 -31.75 23.86
CA LYS A 718 9.46 -32.96 24.66
C LYS A 718 8.12 -33.54 24.27
N ILE A 719 8.07 -34.84 24.06
CA ILE A 719 6.82 -35.58 23.94
C ILE A 719 6.37 -35.93 25.35
N LEU A 720 5.30 -35.30 25.83
CA LEU A 720 4.76 -35.57 27.18
C LEU A 720 3.94 -36.86 27.20
N SER A 721 3.17 -37.08 26.11
CA SER A 721 2.44 -38.34 25.95
C SER A 721 2.21 -38.68 24.46
N LYS A 722 2.12 -40.01 24.20
CA LYS A 722 1.73 -40.58 22.90
C LYS A 722 0.68 -41.65 23.18
N GLN A 723 -0.59 -41.41 22.85
CA GLN A 723 -1.72 -42.27 23.23
C GLN A 723 -2.54 -42.63 22.01
N ARG A 724 -2.89 -43.87 21.87
CA ARG A 724 -3.87 -44.29 20.87
C ARG A 724 -5.28 -43.94 21.36
N THR A 725 -6.01 -43.12 20.57
CA THR A 725 -7.39 -42.73 20.85
C THR A 725 -8.38 -43.64 20.15
N SER A 726 -7.96 -44.28 19.03
CA SER A 726 -8.73 -45.32 18.32
C SER A 726 -7.82 -46.30 17.61
N SER A 727 -8.39 -47.23 16.83
CA SER A 727 -7.61 -48.16 15.97
C SER A 727 -6.77 -47.44 14.91
N THR A 728 -7.23 -46.26 14.44
CA THR A 728 -6.62 -45.47 13.39
C THR A 728 -6.06 -44.13 13.88
N ASN A 729 -6.34 -43.71 15.13
CA ASN A 729 -5.97 -42.42 15.63
C ASN A 729 -4.94 -42.50 16.75
N ILE A 730 -4.03 -41.54 16.75
CA ILE A 730 -3.03 -41.34 17.78
C ILE A 730 -2.92 -39.84 18.16
N LEU A 731 -2.92 -39.59 19.46
CA LEU A 731 -2.79 -38.27 20.08
C LEU A 731 -1.38 -38.09 20.64
N PHE A 732 -0.71 -37.06 20.21
CA PHE A 732 0.54 -36.55 20.74
C PHE A 732 0.28 -35.33 21.62
N THR A 733 0.85 -35.30 22.84
CA THR A 733 0.95 -34.11 23.66
C THR A 733 2.40 -33.68 23.66
N ILE A 734 2.66 -32.48 23.20
CA ILE A 734 4.00 -31.94 22.96
C ILE A 734 4.20 -30.66 23.78
N GLU A 735 5.40 -30.52 24.33
CA GLU A 735 5.88 -29.30 25.02
C GLU A 735 7.05 -28.74 24.23
N VAL A 736 6.99 -27.45 23.89
CA VAL A 736 8.06 -26.71 23.23
C VAL A 736 8.43 -25.50 24.10
N SER A 737 9.74 -25.32 24.34
CA SER A 737 10.29 -24.14 25.02
C SER A 737 11.38 -23.53 24.15
N GLY A 738 11.49 -22.21 24.13
CA GLY A 738 12.48 -21.51 23.29
C GLY A 738 12.46 -20.00 23.51
N PRO A 739 13.02 -19.22 22.60
CA PRO A 739 12.98 -17.77 22.66
C PRO A 739 11.54 -17.23 22.48
N ASP A 740 11.37 -15.94 22.72
CA ASP A 740 10.08 -15.24 22.69
C ASP A 740 9.39 -15.19 21.33
N HIS A 741 10.11 -15.50 20.26
CA HIS A 741 9.54 -15.66 18.92
C HIS A 741 9.87 -17.05 18.39
N MET A 742 8.85 -17.84 18.13
CA MET A 742 8.99 -19.20 17.60
C MET A 742 8.01 -19.45 16.44
N GLY A 743 8.45 -20.27 15.50
CA GLY A 743 7.61 -20.83 14.45
C GLY A 743 7.58 -22.35 14.53
N LEU A 744 6.41 -22.97 14.33
CA LEU A 744 6.26 -24.40 14.26
C LEU A 744 5.69 -24.77 12.88
N PHE A 745 6.28 -25.78 12.23
CA PHE A 745 5.75 -26.37 11.01
C PHE A 745 5.43 -27.84 11.25
N ILE A 746 4.19 -28.22 10.98
CA ILE A 746 3.66 -29.57 11.16
C ILE A 746 3.35 -30.13 9.78
N GLN A 747 4.12 -31.16 9.38
CA GLN A 747 3.95 -31.84 8.09
C GLN A 747 3.53 -33.29 8.32
N PRO A 748 2.26 -33.66 8.15
CA PRO A 748 1.85 -35.06 8.11
C PRO A 748 2.60 -35.83 7.03
N LEU A 749 2.98 -37.08 7.28
CA LEU A 749 3.54 -37.99 6.28
C LEU A 749 2.42 -38.56 5.36
N GLU A 750 2.80 -39.15 4.23
CA GLU A 750 1.84 -39.54 3.17
C GLU A 750 0.70 -40.44 3.63
N ASP A 751 0.94 -41.30 4.64
CA ASP A 751 -0.05 -42.22 5.18
C ASP A 751 -0.82 -41.70 6.40
N SER A 752 -0.59 -40.41 6.78
CA SER A 752 -1.19 -39.81 7.95
C SER A 752 -1.88 -38.49 7.62
N LYS A 753 -2.90 -38.13 8.40
CA LYS A 753 -3.66 -36.90 8.29
C LYS A 753 -3.87 -36.31 9.69
N LEU A 754 -3.56 -35.02 9.87
CA LEU A 754 -3.92 -34.30 11.08
C LEU A 754 -5.43 -34.07 11.11
N VAL A 755 -6.11 -34.58 12.13
CA VAL A 755 -7.57 -34.54 12.27
C VAL A 755 -8.06 -33.65 13.38
N ASP A 756 -7.27 -33.45 14.44
CA ASP A 756 -7.56 -32.49 15.51
C ASP A 756 -6.26 -31.96 16.14
N TRP A 757 -6.35 -30.79 16.72
CA TRP A 757 -5.30 -30.13 17.46
C TRP A 757 -5.83 -29.18 18.53
N SER A 758 -4.99 -28.74 19.45
CA SER A 758 -5.37 -27.78 20.49
C SER A 758 -5.28 -26.30 20.08
N PHE A 759 -4.94 -25.99 18.84
CA PHE A 759 -5.00 -24.63 18.29
C PHE A 759 -6.40 -24.32 17.76
N ASP A 760 -6.54 -23.20 17.04
CA ASP A 760 -7.80 -22.85 16.41
C ASP A 760 -8.22 -23.94 15.39
N ARG A 761 -9.40 -24.53 15.58
CA ARG A 761 -9.91 -25.60 14.73
C ARG A 761 -10.25 -25.17 13.31
N GLU A 762 -10.46 -23.90 13.06
CA GLU A 762 -10.61 -23.37 11.72
C GLU A 762 -9.38 -23.63 10.84
N GLY A 763 -8.18 -23.73 11.44
CA GLY A 763 -6.94 -24.10 10.76
C GLY A 763 -6.91 -25.51 10.18
N LEU A 764 -7.87 -26.38 10.54
CA LEU A 764 -8.00 -27.74 9.96
C LEU A 764 -9.00 -27.80 8.82
N GLN A 765 -9.59 -26.68 8.41
CA GLN A 765 -10.50 -26.64 7.27
C GLN A 765 -9.76 -26.92 5.95
N SER A 766 -10.49 -27.29 4.93
CA SER A 766 -9.94 -27.74 3.63
C SER A 766 -9.11 -26.68 2.88
N SER A 767 -9.23 -25.40 3.24
CA SER A 767 -8.44 -24.31 2.68
C SER A 767 -7.02 -24.22 3.27
N PHE A 768 -6.81 -24.71 4.49
CA PHE A 768 -5.53 -24.70 5.19
C PHE A 768 -4.78 -26.00 4.90
N LYS A 769 -3.61 -25.93 4.29
CA LYS A 769 -2.86 -27.09 3.79
C LYS A 769 -1.53 -27.26 4.52
N PRO A 770 -1.08 -28.52 4.72
CA PRO A 770 0.25 -28.77 5.29
C PRO A 770 1.38 -28.29 4.32
N PRO A 771 2.55 -27.96 4.85
CA PRO A 771 2.87 -27.93 6.26
C PRO A 771 2.11 -26.82 7.01
N TYR A 772 1.44 -27.19 8.10
CA TYR A 772 0.70 -26.22 8.91
C TYR A 772 1.68 -25.32 9.67
N PHE A 773 1.51 -24.02 9.55
CA PHE A 773 2.37 -23.04 10.22
C PHE A 773 1.68 -22.46 11.47
N VAL A 774 2.35 -22.55 12.61
CA VAL A 774 1.98 -21.89 13.86
C VAL A 774 3.06 -20.89 14.22
N SER A 775 2.74 -19.61 14.25
CA SER A 775 3.59 -18.54 14.77
C SER A 775 3.25 -18.33 16.24
N PHE A 776 4.24 -18.39 17.11
CA PHE A 776 4.07 -18.21 18.53
C PHE A 776 5.00 -17.12 19.08
N SER A 777 4.43 -16.22 19.88
CA SER A 777 5.23 -15.25 20.61
C SER A 777 4.75 -15.11 22.06
N TYR A 778 5.66 -14.76 22.96
CA TYR A 778 5.31 -14.40 24.33
C TYR A 778 6.00 -13.09 24.74
N ALA A 779 5.36 -12.38 25.69
CA ALA A 779 5.96 -11.20 26.32
C ALA A 779 7.01 -11.58 27.39
N LEU A 780 6.84 -11.16 28.63
CA LEU A 780 7.82 -11.44 29.71
C LEU A 780 7.62 -12.81 30.38
N ASP A 781 6.63 -13.59 30.01
CA ASP A 781 6.34 -14.89 30.60
C ASP A 781 6.77 -16.03 29.67
N PRO A 782 7.95 -16.66 29.93
CA PRO A 782 8.49 -17.72 29.09
C PRO A 782 7.89 -19.10 29.37
N THR A 783 6.61 -19.20 29.68
CA THR A 783 5.95 -20.49 29.93
C THR A 783 6.01 -21.35 28.66
N PRO A 784 6.40 -22.66 28.80
CA PRO A 784 6.44 -23.55 27.66
C PRO A 784 5.10 -23.68 26.92
N LEU A 785 5.18 -23.69 25.61
CA LEU A 785 4.02 -23.95 24.76
C LEU A 785 3.67 -25.44 24.82
N ARG A 786 2.46 -25.76 25.29
CA ARG A 786 1.92 -27.11 25.29
C ARG A 786 0.77 -27.22 24.33
N PHE A 787 0.78 -28.27 23.50
CA PHE A 787 -0.26 -28.48 22.51
C PHE A 787 -0.47 -29.97 22.21
N ASN A 788 -1.64 -30.29 21.68
CA ASN A 788 -2.03 -31.63 21.28
C ASN A 788 -2.18 -31.67 19.75
N LEU A 789 -1.76 -32.81 19.16
CA LEU A 789 -1.94 -33.11 17.76
C LEU A 789 -2.52 -34.51 17.64
N GLU A 790 -3.69 -34.69 17.00
CA GLU A 790 -4.29 -35.99 16.75
C GLU A 790 -4.20 -36.33 15.25
N PHE A 791 -3.58 -37.47 14.97
CA PHE A 791 -3.42 -37.96 13.60
C PHE A 791 -4.22 -39.22 13.36
N GLU A 792 -4.83 -39.31 12.19
CA GLU A 792 -5.43 -40.52 11.62
C GLU A 792 -4.47 -41.12 10.61
N ARG A 793 -4.30 -42.45 10.65
CA ARG A 793 -3.53 -43.21 9.64
C ARG A 793 -4.42 -44.17 8.85
N SER A 794 -4.02 -44.35 7.59
CA SER A 794 -4.74 -45.29 6.68
C SER A 794 -4.56 -46.75 7.04
N SER A 795 -3.51 -47.10 7.83
CA SER A 795 -3.26 -48.47 8.29
C SER A 795 -3.29 -48.57 9.81
N SER A 796 -3.74 -49.69 10.34
CA SER A 796 -3.75 -49.96 11.79
C SER A 796 -2.36 -50.28 12.35
N GLU A 797 -1.36 -50.51 11.50
CA GLU A 797 0.02 -50.71 11.90
C GLU A 797 0.74 -49.38 12.15
N TRP A 798 1.07 -49.08 13.41
CA TRP A 798 1.76 -47.87 13.81
C TRP A 798 3.28 -48.13 13.85
N SER A 799 3.83 -48.83 12.88
CA SER A 799 5.27 -48.92 12.67
C SER A 799 5.77 -47.75 11.84
N GLY A 800 6.66 -46.95 12.40
CA GLY A 800 7.26 -45.79 11.74
C GLY A 800 6.74 -44.43 12.21
N SER A 801 7.22 -43.40 11.56
CA SER A 801 6.91 -42.02 11.89
C SER A 801 5.56 -41.58 11.32
N THR A 802 4.93 -40.59 11.96
CA THR A 802 3.57 -40.10 11.63
C THR A 802 3.64 -38.71 10.98
N PHE A 803 4.55 -37.84 11.43
CA PHE A 803 4.68 -36.48 10.93
C PHE A 803 6.09 -35.93 11.16
N ASP A 804 6.44 -34.92 10.42
CA ASP A 804 7.61 -34.10 10.69
C ASP A 804 7.18 -32.82 11.43
N LEU A 805 7.89 -32.50 12.51
CA LEU A 805 7.75 -31.27 13.26
C LEU A 805 9.04 -30.47 13.15
N ALA A 806 8.96 -29.26 12.60
CA ALA A 806 10.06 -28.29 12.70
C ALA A 806 9.68 -27.19 13.68
N VAL A 807 10.60 -26.85 14.58
CA VAL A 807 10.50 -25.74 15.53
C VAL A 807 11.62 -24.75 15.24
N ILE A 808 11.25 -23.51 15.08
CA ILE A 808 12.17 -22.42 14.75
C ILE A 808 12.16 -21.42 15.90
N GLY A 809 13.33 -21.08 16.41
CA GLY A 809 13.49 -20.03 17.41
C GLY A 809 14.19 -18.82 16.82
N HIS A 810 13.71 -17.62 17.14
CA HIS A 810 14.26 -16.35 16.69
C HIS A 810 14.62 -15.47 17.89
N LYS A 811 15.87 -15.00 17.94
CA LYS A 811 16.36 -14.05 18.96
C LYS A 811 16.42 -12.66 18.38
N VAL A 812 15.26 -12.06 18.15
CA VAL A 812 15.08 -10.84 17.34
C VAL A 812 15.55 -9.55 18.01
N HIS A 813 15.76 -9.54 19.34
CA HIS A 813 16.22 -8.38 20.10
C HIS A 813 17.44 -8.65 21.00
N HIS A 814 18.22 -9.74 20.73
CA HIS A 814 19.35 -10.18 21.54
C HIS A 814 20.66 -10.09 20.76
N ASP A 815 21.18 -8.89 20.53
CA ASP A 815 22.46 -8.67 19.81
C ASP A 815 23.65 -9.39 20.44
N ILE A 816 23.55 -9.77 21.73
CA ILE A 816 24.56 -10.53 22.45
C ILE A 816 24.72 -11.96 21.87
N SER A 817 23.75 -12.45 21.13
CA SER A 817 23.84 -13.75 20.46
C SER A 817 24.69 -13.73 19.18
N HIS A 818 25.08 -12.55 18.69
CA HIS A 818 25.93 -12.41 17.53
C HIS A 818 27.38 -12.75 17.83
N THR A 819 27.98 -13.62 17.02
CA THR A 819 29.43 -13.89 17.06
C THR A 819 30.20 -12.74 16.39
N ASP A 820 31.52 -12.70 16.62
CA ASP A 820 32.37 -11.70 15.99
C ASP A 820 32.45 -11.91 14.48
N GLU A 821 32.47 -13.15 14.02
CA GLU A 821 32.43 -13.50 12.60
C GLU A 821 31.12 -13.06 11.94
N PHE A 822 29.99 -13.15 12.67
CA PHE A 822 28.72 -12.61 12.13
C PHE A 822 28.73 -11.09 12.03
N ARG A 823 29.33 -10.41 12.99
CA ARG A 823 29.53 -8.95 12.91
C ARG A 823 30.42 -8.56 11.73
N GLU A 824 31.52 -9.30 11.51
CA GLU A 824 32.39 -9.11 10.34
C GLU A 824 31.63 -9.37 9.02
N PHE A 825 30.83 -10.43 8.98
CA PHE A 825 29.98 -10.72 7.84
C PHE A 825 29.01 -9.56 7.56
N LEU A 826 28.35 -9.00 8.57
CA LEU A 826 27.45 -7.85 8.41
C LEU A 826 28.20 -6.60 7.93
N LEU A 827 29.46 -6.42 8.30
CA LEU A 827 30.30 -5.30 7.85
C LEU A 827 30.81 -5.48 6.40
N SER A 828 30.76 -6.68 5.83
CA SER A 828 31.11 -6.93 4.45
C SER A 828 30.09 -6.39 3.43
N PHE A 829 28.84 -6.14 3.86
CA PHE A 829 27.83 -5.58 2.99
C PHE A 829 28.12 -4.12 2.66
N PRO A 830 27.83 -3.68 1.43
CA PRO A 830 27.99 -2.28 1.03
C PRO A 830 27.11 -1.33 1.88
N ASN A 831 27.54 -0.07 1.99
CA ASN A 831 26.85 0.93 2.82
C ASN A 831 25.39 1.19 2.42
N TRP A 832 25.01 0.91 1.17
CA TRP A 832 23.63 1.05 0.71
C TRP A 832 22.73 -0.14 1.12
N VAL A 833 23.29 -1.17 1.74
CA VAL A 833 22.54 -2.33 2.21
C VAL A 833 22.15 -2.16 3.68
N HIS A 834 20.91 -2.46 3.99
CA HIS A 834 20.41 -2.63 5.35
C HIS A 834 20.12 -4.10 5.60
N VAL A 835 20.83 -4.71 6.52
CA VAL A 835 20.57 -6.07 6.99
C VAL A 835 19.81 -6.00 8.31
N SER A 836 18.59 -6.54 8.35
CA SER A 836 17.89 -6.83 9.60
C SER A 836 18.42 -8.14 10.15
N ALA A 837 19.33 -8.03 11.12
CA ALA A 837 20.12 -9.16 11.60
C ALA A 837 19.60 -9.65 12.94
N TRP A 838 19.36 -10.94 13.04
CA TRP A 838 19.14 -11.66 14.30
C TRP A 838 19.60 -13.11 14.16
N THR A 839 19.73 -13.82 15.26
CA THR A 839 20.07 -15.24 15.25
C THR A 839 18.82 -16.09 15.31
N SER A 840 18.82 -17.18 14.55
CA SER A 840 17.74 -18.16 14.55
C SER A 840 18.28 -19.56 14.75
N SER A 841 17.41 -20.48 15.17
CA SER A 841 17.68 -21.91 15.14
C SER A 841 16.53 -22.63 14.43
N TYR A 842 16.88 -23.65 13.67
CA TYR A 842 15.93 -24.58 13.09
C TYR A 842 16.18 -25.95 13.67
N GLU A 843 15.17 -26.52 14.31
CA GLU A 843 15.21 -27.86 14.89
C GLU A 843 14.08 -28.69 14.25
N SER A 844 14.38 -29.85 13.71
CA SER A 844 13.34 -30.72 13.16
C SER A 844 13.41 -32.15 13.67
N TRP A 845 12.24 -32.75 13.87
CA TRP A 845 12.04 -34.13 14.36
C TRP A 845 11.08 -34.86 13.42
N ARG A 846 11.41 -36.12 13.15
CA ARG A 846 10.52 -37.04 12.45
C ARG A 846 9.87 -37.96 13.46
N LEU A 847 8.62 -37.76 13.82
CA LEU A 847 7.89 -38.36 14.95
C LEU A 847 6.91 -39.45 14.55
#